data_638f690e9c05e515641ee2578c247740
#
_entry.id   638f690e9c05e515641ee2578c247740
#
_cell.length_a   1.000
_cell.length_b   1.000
_cell.length_c   1.000
_cell.angle_alpha   90.00
_cell.angle_beta   90.00
_cell.angle_gamma   90.00
#
_symmetry.space_group_name_H-M   'P 1'
#
loop_
_entity.id
_entity.type
_entity.pdbx_description
1 polymer ?
#
loop_
_entity_poly.entity_id
_entity_poly.type
_entity_poly.pdbx_seq_one_letter_code
_entity_poly.pdbx_strand_id
1 'polypeptide(L)'
;MTKIIITTLLVTFSVLTISAQASPADAAQLYAKAQTEYNNGQFDKCKESLYAMLPSARGMLKTSAYRLLALCSLEQGDIEGAKNNVALLLKSDPYFTPSLGDPMRFLDMVSEAKDQSAGITTASRQAETIEEAPVPVTLITDEMIRHSGAQTLQEVLCLFVPGMTVAEGMEANIAMHGVYSTAQDKILIMVDGHRLNSSSTNAEAPDYRTNLDKVKQIEVLRGPASSLYGNVALTAVVNIITYKGAELNGARISGTAGTQNSFGGSMVVGGGNNVVDIMGWGSIYNTQGFKHDVDNGFGGNTRLYSHATSGRPAYDIGIKGRWQDFTIGINLQRSKRVPYFNVLQVSSKTTLKEVITGLLTNFGEDEEDLMALKAYGIEPNIDPDVNAFRNFNYDRYGKLNGETPGIVRSNNRINVDYAHTFGKIDVQASAYINFENTSLYNVLGDSVNSEVIPDATVDFMEYLIAQQFPAGSPEILLYNAVFETLIRGKTIGDVLKYTITPLSDDPQSVKLRNVMNMIPSSYQGVFQKLDWQNTTYGFQAQGLTNYNLLGHGSFILGAQMEHFTLTGVNFSMGGGFTTPATMSSSYVFKEGKETSLSGYMQIKHFFSPRWILNAGLRYDNKRRFNGSRLRRLSPRFSIIHKLDNHWTLRGNYNYSFVDAPYLYRVCVLPIFSGGEDMQPETMHGINLGTEYHKGSLRAELGTFYNLLNDLVVLNTAIAQSFTSSDGEAYIFNNAGKVHIFGVEGAAQLYRRNFFANVNATWQRVVKHENYIVHKSQTFSTPAFHTNLIVAGAPYRGRGNGFFKGGTLWVRGTGQFQTATYYRTVDLLRTVIMGDYASVFNRVAPQFVMGLGVDYEWKYLDLSVSLKNVFNNKYSIGSMLADGTPRPGRSFVAKLTVKF
;
A
#
# COMPACT_ATOMS: atom_id res chain seq x y z
N MET A 1 0.27 21.30 -34.23
CA MET A 1 1.31 20.65 -33.38
C MET A 1 1.42 19.14 -33.60
N THR A 2 0.36 18.42 -33.89
CA THR A 2 0.38 16.97 -34.09
C THR A 2 1.12 16.47 -35.34
N LYS A 3 1.21 17.29 -36.40
CA LYS A 3 1.94 16.93 -37.64
C LYS A 3 3.48 17.08 -37.53
N ILE A 4 3.97 17.91 -36.64
CA ILE A 4 5.42 18.14 -36.46
C ILE A 4 6.07 17.00 -35.65
N ILE A 5 5.34 16.40 -34.71
CA ILE A 5 5.85 15.30 -33.86
C ILE A 5 6.00 14.00 -34.67
N ILE A 6 5.07 13.74 -35.61
CA ILE A 6 5.13 12.51 -36.44
C ILE A 6 6.25 12.61 -37.49
N THR A 7 6.53 13.79 -38.00
CA THR A 7 7.60 13.99 -38.98
C THR A 7 8.99 13.94 -38.35
N THR A 8 9.15 14.37 -37.09
CA THR A 8 10.43 14.28 -36.37
C THR A 8 10.74 12.86 -35.91
N LEU A 9 9.74 12.04 -35.61
CA LEU A 9 9.92 10.62 -35.30
C LEU A 9 10.27 9.77 -36.54
N LEU A 10 9.82 10.15 -37.72
CA LEU A 10 10.10 9.44 -38.98
C LEU A 10 11.48 9.78 -39.59
N VAL A 11 12.04 10.95 -39.30
CA VAL A 11 13.35 11.38 -39.83
C VAL A 11 14.51 10.83 -38.97
N THR A 12 14.31 10.51 -37.69
CA THR A 12 15.32 9.84 -36.85
C THR A 12 15.44 8.33 -37.09
N PHE A 13 14.55 7.74 -37.89
CA PHE A 13 14.56 6.29 -38.18
C PHE A 13 15.36 5.93 -39.47
N SER A 14 15.84 6.89 -40.21
CA SER A 14 16.42 6.64 -41.54
C SER A 14 17.94 6.77 -41.65
N VAL A 15 18.68 6.95 -40.56
CA VAL A 15 20.16 6.99 -40.63
C VAL A 15 20.77 6.10 -39.55
N LEU A 16 20.69 4.79 -39.75
CA LEU A 16 21.59 3.84 -39.10
C LEU A 16 21.76 2.61 -40.02
N THR A 17 22.67 2.75 -40.95
CA THR A 17 23.18 1.62 -41.75
C THR A 17 24.22 0.83 -40.98
N ILE A 18 23.80 -0.31 -40.59
CA ILE A 18 24.36 -1.65 -40.50
C ILE A 18 25.89 -1.79 -40.69
N SER A 19 26.57 -2.10 -39.59
CA SER A 19 27.75 -2.94 -39.65
C SER A 19 27.33 -4.40 -39.38
N ALA A 20 27.69 -5.33 -40.25
CA ALA A 20 27.32 -6.72 -40.17
C ALA A 20 27.88 -7.37 -38.87
N GLN A 21 27.04 -7.57 -37.87
CA GLN A 21 27.20 -8.54 -36.80
C GLN A 21 26.36 -9.77 -37.13
N ALA A 22 26.91 -10.98 -36.86
CA ALA A 22 26.22 -12.25 -37.05
C ALA A 22 24.75 -12.20 -36.58
N SER A 23 23.85 -12.67 -37.38
CA SER A 23 22.42 -12.57 -37.14
C SER A 23 22.00 -13.36 -35.90
N PRO A 24 20.96 -12.94 -35.17
CA PRO A 24 20.37 -13.74 -34.09
C PRO A 24 19.94 -15.14 -34.54
N ALA A 25 19.66 -15.36 -35.81
CA ALA A 25 19.34 -16.64 -36.39
C ALA A 25 20.54 -17.62 -36.35
N ASP A 26 21.77 -17.14 -36.57
CA ASP A 26 22.99 -17.98 -36.54
C ASP A 26 23.28 -18.45 -35.10
N ALA A 27 23.07 -17.58 -34.10
CA ALA A 27 23.26 -17.96 -32.70
C ALA A 27 22.25 -19.03 -32.25
N ALA A 28 21.00 -18.97 -32.69
CA ALA A 28 19.99 -19.98 -32.37
C ALA A 28 20.29 -21.34 -33.01
N GLN A 29 20.81 -21.34 -34.22
CA GLN A 29 21.24 -22.59 -34.91
C GLN A 29 22.45 -23.24 -34.19
N LEU A 30 23.44 -22.43 -33.80
CA LEU A 30 24.58 -22.90 -33.01
C LEU A 30 24.16 -23.48 -31.65
N TYR A 31 23.16 -22.87 -30.99
CA TYR A 31 22.62 -23.40 -29.75
C TYR A 31 21.93 -24.77 -29.95
N ALA A 32 21.09 -24.89 -30.95
CA ALA A 32 20.43 -26.17 -31.28
C ALA A 32 21.44 -27.30 -31.60
N LYS A 33 22.52 -26.95 -32.32
CA LYS A 33 23.64 -27.86 -32.55
C LYS A 33 24.31 -28.26 -31.23
N ALA A 34 24.65 -27.30 -30.38
CA ALA A 34 25.27 -27.55 -29.07
C ALA A 34 24.39 -28.45 -28.18
N GLN A 35 23.06 -28.25 -28.18
CA GLN A 35 22.14 -29.14 -27.46
C GLN A 35 22.18 -30.57 -27.96
N THR A 36 22.25 -30.74 -29.26
CA THR A 36 22.40 -32.11 -29.88
C THR A 36 23.72 -32.72 -29.46
N GLU A 37 24.82 -31.95 -29.49
CA GLU A 37 26.17 -32.42 -29.10
C GLU A 37 26.20 -32.79 -27.60
N TYR A 38 25.56 -32.03 -26.74
CA TYR A 38 25.40 -32.35 -25.31
C TYR A 38 24.62 -33.66 -25.09
N ASN A 39 23.48 -33.82 -25.75
CA ASN A 39 22.66 -35.03 -25.65
C ASN A 39 23.39 -36.28 -26.14
N ASN A 40 24.36 -36.11 -27.05
CA ASN A 40 25.21 -37.17 -27.59
C ASN A 40 26.49 -37.40 -26.75
N GLY A 41 26.65 -36.71 -25.61
CA GLY A 41 27.84 -36.84 -24.76
C GLY A 41 29.11 -36.19 -25.34
N GLN A 42 29.00 -35.40 -26.40
CA GLN A 42 30.13 -34.72 -27.05
C GLN A 42 30.40 -33.35 -26.40
N PHE A 43 30.75 -33.36 -25.11
CA PHE A 43 30.81 -32.12 -24.28
C PHE A 43 31.83 -31.10 -24.80
N ASP A 44 32.99 -31.52 -25.34
CA ASP A 44 33.99 -30.58 -25.88
C ASP A 44 33.46 -29.84 -27.11
N LYS A 45 32.80 -30.55 -28.04
CA LYS A 45 32.19 -29.92 -29.23
C LYS A 45 31.04 -29.01 -28.84
N CYS A 46 30.25 -29.42 -27.84
CA CYS A 46 29.19 -28.58 -27.27
C CYS A 46 29.77 -27.26 -26.75
N LYS A 47 30.86 -27.30 -25.96
CA LYS A 47 31.54 -26.11 -25.48
C LYS A 47 32.06 -25.24 -26.63
N GLU A 48 32.68 -25.82 -27.67
CA GLU A 48 33.13 -25.07 -28.85
C GLU A 48 31.96 -24.35 -29.55
N SER A 49 30.86 -25.06 -29.79
CA SER A 49 29.66 -24.48 -30.42
C SER A 49 29.08 -23.35 -29.57
N LEU A 50 29.07 -23.51 -28.24
CA LEU A 50 28.57 -22.47 -27.30
C LEU A 50 29.51 -21.26 -27.23
N TYR A 51 30.83 -21.44 -27.20
CA TYR A 51 31.77 -20.32 -27.21
C TYR A 51 31.73 -19.55 -28.55
N ALA A 52 31.51 -20.25 -29.67
CA ALA A 52 31.32 -19.59 -30.96
C ALA A 52 30.06 -18.70 -31.03
N MET A 53 28.97 -19.11 -30.35
CA MET A 53 27.73 -18.32 -30.33
C MET A 53 27.71 -17.18 -29.33
N LEU A 54 28.46 -17.26 -28.21
CA LEU A 54 28.39 -16.30 -27.10
C LEU A 54 28.57 -14.82 -27.51
N PRO A 55 29.48 -14.46 -28.46
CA PRO A 55 29.63 -13.07 -28.89
C PRO A 55 28.37 -12.47 -29.53
N SER A 56 27.58 -13.32 -30.19
CA SER A 56 26.33 -12.94 -30.87
C SER A 56 25.06 -13.23 -30.04
N ALA A 57 25.18 -14.05 -28.97
CA ALA A 57 24.06 -14.44 -28.12
C ALA A 57 23.65 -13.30 -27.19
N ARG A 58 22.34 -13.03 -27.07
CA ARG A 58 21.76 -12.03 -26.20
C ARG A 58 20.56 -12.57 -25.43
N GLY A 59 20.21 -11.93 -24.31
CA GLY A 59 19.04 -12.27 -23.50
C GLY A 59 19.01 -13.74 -23.09
N MET A 60 17.86 -14.40 -23.21
CA MET A 60 17.67 -15.81 -22.81
C MET A 60 18.59 -16.77 -23.53
N LEU A 61 18.97 -16.51 -24.76
CA LEU A 61 19.87 -17.40 -25.52
C LEU A 61 21.27 -17.40 -24.89
N LYS A 62 21.74 -16.26 -24.41
CA LYS A 62 23.01 -16.15 -23.68
C LYS A 62 22.95 -16.86 -22.33
N THR A 63 21.85 -16.73 -21.61
CA THR A 63 21.59 -17.44 -20.36
C THR A 63 21.56 -18.94 -20.58
N SER A 64 20.87 -19.41 -21.63
CA SER A 64 20.81 -20.83 -22.00
C SER A 64 22.18 -21.38 -22.37
N ALA A 65 23.03 -20.59 -23.05
CA ALA A 65 24.39 -20.97 -23.37
C ALA A 65 25.24 -21.19 -22.10
N TYR A 66 25.23 -20.25 -21.16
CA TYR A 66 25.94 -20.40 -19.90
C TYR A 66 25.42 -21.58 -19.05
N ARG A 67 24.10 -21.82 -19.06
CA ARG A 67 23.54 -23.01 -18.41
C ARG A 67 24.11 -24.29 -19.00
N LEU A 68 24.11 -24.43 -20.33
CA LEU A 68 24.59 -25.63 -20.99
C LEU A 68 26.10 -25.79 -20.83
N LEU A 69 26.89 -24.69 -20.80
CA LEU A 69 28.31 -24.69 -20.46
C LEU A 69 28.56 -25.19 -19.04
N ALA A 70 27.77 -24.75 -18.07
CA ALA A 70 27.88 -25.24 -16.70
C ALA A 70 27.56 -26.73 -16.59
N LEU A 71 26.53 -27.21 -17.30
CA LEU A 71 26.18 -28.63 -17.35
C LEU A 71 27.28 -29.47 -18.02
N CYS A 72 27.84 -29.00 -19.14
CA CYS A 72 29.01 -29.67 -19.77
C CYS A 72 30.19 -29.77 -18.81
N SER A 73 30.49 -28.71 -18.09
CA SER A 73 31.57 -28.70 -17.09
C SER A 73 31.30 -29.67 -15.94
N LEU A 74 30.06 -29.78 -15.48
CA LEU A 74 29.68 -30.75 -14.43
C LEU A 74 29.83 -32.20 -14.89
N GLU A 75 29.40 -32.53 -16.11
CA GLU A 75 29.56 -33.89 -16.69
C GLU A 75 31.01 -34.28 -16.86
N GLN A 76 31.88 -33.31 -17.11
CA GLN A 76 33.33 -33.54 -17.22
C GLN A 76 34.06 -33.51 -15.86
N GLY A 77 33.34 -33.25 -14.74
CA GLY A 77 33.94 -33.15 -13.41
C GLY A 77 34.68 -31.82 -13.13
N ASP A 78 34.60 -30.87 -14.05
CA ASP A 78 35.19 -29.53 -13.92
C ASP A 78 34.29 -28.64 -13.04
N ILE A 79 34.45 -28.78 -11.73
CA ILE A 79 33.64 -28.07 -10.74
C ILE A 79 33.86 -26.55 -10.76
N GLU A 80 35.12 -26.10 -10.96
CA GLU A 80 35.44 -24.67 -11.02
C GLU A 80 34.90 -24.03 -12.30
N GLY A 81 35.05 -24.71 -13.44
CA GLY A 81 34.44 -24.24 -14.70
C GLY A 81 32.91 -24.17 -14.61
N ALA A 82 32.28 -25.13 -13.93
CA ALA A 82 30.85 -25.10 -13.70
C ALA A 82 30.44 -23.91 -12.84
N LYS A 83 31.13 -23.64 -11.73
CA LYS A 83 30.86 -22.46 -10.86
C LYS A 83 31.04 -21.14 -11.61
N ASN A 84 32.11 -21.02 -12.41
CA ASN A 84 32.35 -19.83 -13.23
C ASN A 84 31.23 -19.60 -14.25
N ASN A 85 30.74 -20.66 -14.90
CA ASN A 85 29.66 -20.58 -15.86
C ASN A 85 28.32 -20.26 -15.17
N VAL A 86 28.07 -20.78 -13.96
CA VAL A 86 26.91 -20.41 -13.14
C VAL A 86 26.97 -18.93 -12.74
N ALA A 87 28.14 -18.42 -12.37
CA ALA A 87 28.29 -17.00 -12.07
C ALA A 87 28.01 -16.11 -13.30
N LEU A 88 28.49 -16.49 -14.49
CA LEU A 88 28.21 -15.80 -15.75
C LEU A 88 26.74 -15.91 -16.16
N LEU A 89 26.12 -17.04 -15.92
CA LEU A 89 24.69 -17.26 -16.12
C LEU A 89 23.88 -16.30 -15.26
N LEU A 90 24.17 -16.22 -13.96
CA LEU A 90 23.47 -15.34 -13.03
C LEU A 90 23.75 -13.85 -13.28
N LYS A 91 24.93 -13.52 -13.78
CA LYS A 91 25.25 -12.17 -14.27
C LYS A 91 24.42 -11.81 -15.52
N SER A 92 24.15 -12.81 -16.39
CA SER A 92 23.30 -12.62 -17.58
C SER A 92 21.81 -12.60 -17.24
N ASP A 93 21.40 -13.42 -16.28
CA ASP A 93 20.03 -13.51 -15.78
C ASP A 93 20.02 -13.75 -14.25
N PRO A 94 20.01 -12.70 -13.44
CA PRO A 94 19.99 -12.81 -11.98
C PRO A 94 18.78 -13.60 -11.44
N TYR A 95 17.72 -13.72 -12.24
CA TYR A 95 16.47 -14.41 -11.87
C TYR A 95 16.36 -15.85 -12.39
N PHE A 96 17.42 -16.35 -13.04
CA PHE A 96 17.43 -17.70 -13.58
C PHE A 96 17.03 -18.74 -12.54
N THR A 97 16.12 -19.63 -12.88
CA THR A 97 15.70 -20.76 -12.05
C THR A 97 16.00 -22.05 -12.77
N PRO A 98 16.76 -23.00 -12.16
CA PRO A 98 17.01 -24.30 -12.75
C PRO A 98 15.72 -25.05 -13.03
N SER A 99 15.70 -25.86 -14.09
CA SER A 99 14.56 -26.73 -14.37
C SER A 99 14.59 -27.97 -13.46
N LEU A 100 13.41 -28.60 -13.29
CA LEU A 100 13.31 -29.85 -12.52
C LEU A 100 14.11 -31.03 -13.13
N GLY A 101 14.48 -30.91 -14.39
CA GLY A 101 15.31 -31.88 -15.08
C GLY A 101 16.83 -31.65 -14.95
N ASP A 102 17.23 -30.53 -14.35
CA ASP A 102 18.65 -30.23 -14.14
C ASP A 102 19.25 -31.11 -13.03
N PRO A 103 20.52 -31.52 -13.14
CA PRO A 103 21.20 -32.31 -12.11
C PRO A 103 21.15 -31.59 -10.73
N MET A 104 20.98 -32.35 -9.64
CA MET A 104 20.95 -31.80 -8.28
C MET A 104 22.20 -30.98 -7.95
N ARG A 105 23.35 -31.36 -8.43
CA ARG A 105 24.59 -30.59 -8.27
C ARG A 105 24.51 -29.19 -8.91
N PHE A 106 23.89 -29.09 -10.07
CA PHE A 106 23.69 -27.80 -10.73
C PHE A 106 22.70 -26.93 -9.95
N LEU A 107 21.61 -27.53 -9.43
CA LEU A 107 20.68 -26.82 -8.56
C LEU A 107 21.36 -26.28 -7.31
N ASP A 108 22.19 -27.09 -6.64
CA ASP A 108 22.93 -26.69 -5.45
C ASP A 108 23.91 -25.53 -5.77
N MET A 109 24.61 -25.58 -6.90
CA MET A 109 25.54 -24.53 -7.34
C MET A 109 24.81 -23.21 -7.65
N VAL A 110 23.67 -23.27 -8.34
CA VAL A 110 22.86 -22.07 -8.62
C VAL A 110 22.30 -21.50 -7.35
N SER A 111 21.87 -22.33 -6.40
CA SER A 111 21.39 -21.89 -5.09
C SER A 111 22.50 -21.21 -4.28
N GLU A 112 23.70 -21.80 -4.22
CA GLU A 112 24.85 -21.19 -3.55
C GLU A 112 25.28 -19.87 -4.20
N ALA A 113 25.31 -19.83 -5.53
CA ALA A 113 25.72 -18.63 -6.25
C ALA A 113 24.67 -17.51 -6.21
N LYS A 114 23.39 -17.84 -6.09
CA LYS A 114 22.33 -16.84 -5.91
C LYS A 114 22.45 -16.08 -4.59
N ASP A 115 22.88 -16.74 -3.54
CA ASP A 115 23.10 -16.08 -2.25
C ASP A 115 24.23 -15.03 -2.33
N GLN A 116 25.16 -15.19 -3.28
CA GLN A 116 26.26 -14.25 -3.52
C GLN A 116 25.90 -13.15 -4.53
N SER A 117 24.86 -13.33 -5.34
CA SER A 117 24.52 -12.43 -6.45
C SER A 117 23.04 -12.10 -6.55
N ALA A 118 22.36 -11.90 -5.39
CA ALA A 118 20.97 -11.48 -5.38
C ALA A 118 20.81 -10.17 -6.18
N GLY A 119 20.23 -10.30 -7.36
CA GLY A 119 20.01 -9.21 -8.29
C GLY A 119 18.75 -8.43 -7.94
N ILE A 120 18.88 -7.13 -7.94
CA ILE A 120 17.77 -6.18 -7.81
C ILE A 120 17.80 -5.21 -8.98
N THR A 121 16.64 -4.65 -9.30
CA THR A 121 16.52 -3.70 -10.41
C THR A 121 15.96 -2.35 -9.96
N THR A 122 15.28 -2.32 -8.84
CA THR A 122 14.51 -1.14 -8.39
C THR A 122 15.41 -0.02 -7.88
N ALA A 123 16.55 -0.32 -7.23
CA ALA A 123 17.34 0.69 -6.54
C ALA A 123 18.02 1.71 -7.47
N SER A 124 18.32 1.30 -8.72
CA SER A 124 19.00 2.14 -9.71
C SER A 124 18.38 2.07 -11.11
N ARG A 125 17.21 1.44 -11.27
CA ARG A 125 16.60 1.13 -12.58
C ARG A 125 17.55 0.39 -13.54
N GLN A 126 18.49 -0.35 -12.98
CA GLN A 126 19.41 -1.24 -13.68
C GLN A 126 19.69 -2.46 -12.80
N ALA A 127 20.07 -3.58 -13.40
CA ALA A 127 20.42 -4.77 -12.64
C ALA A 127 21.71 -4.53 -11.83
N GLU A 128 21.65 -4.75 -10.53
CA GLU A 128 22.78 -4.58 -9.61
C GLU A 128 22.64 -5.54 -8.42
N THR A 129 23.69 -5.73 -7.64
CA THR A 129 23.61 -6.48 -6.38
C THR A 129 23.10 -5.58 -5.25
N ILE A 130 22.60 -6.18 -4.18
CA ILE A 130 22.09 -5.41 -3.01
C ILE A 130 23.23 -4.61 -2.38
N GLU A 131 24.46 -5.17 -2.34
CA GLU A 131 25.63 -4.51 -1.80
C GLU A 131 26.02 -3.23 -2.56
N GLU A 132 25.64 -3.13 -3.83
CA GLU A 132 25.90 -1.98 -4.70
C GLU A 132 24.72 -1.01 -4.81
N ALA A 133 23.60 -1.34 -4.15
CA ALA A 133 22.43 -0.48 -4.13
C ALA A 133 22.71 0.82 -3.38
N PRO A 134 22.28 1.98 -3.93
CA PRO A 134 22.55 3.29 -3.31
C PRO A 134 21.74 3.55 -2.05
N VAL A 135 20.74 2.75 -1.76
CA VAL A 135 19.85 2.86 -0.60
C VAL A 135 19.72 1.49 0.06
N PRO A 136 19.31 1.40 1.34
CA PRO A 136 18.98 0.13 1.96
C PRO A 136 17.86 -0.59 1.20
N VAL A 137 18.03 -1.87 0.90
CA VAL A 137 17.06 -2.69 0.16
C VAL A 137 16.75 -3.95 0.92
N THR A 138 15.46 -4.25 1.06
CA THR A 138 14.99 -5.56 1.50
C THR A 138 14.50 -6.35 0.29
N LEU A 139 15.08 -7.52 0.07
CA LEU A 139 14.65 -8.48 -0.94
C LEU A 139 13.86 -9.60 -0.26
N ILE A 140 12.62 -9.81 -0.73
CA ILE A 140 11.74 -10.87 -0.25
C ILE A 140 11.47 -11.83 -1.41
N THR A 141 11.91 -13.05 -1.29
CA THR A 141 11.77 -14.07 -2.34
C THR A 141 10.41 -14.78 -2.26
N ASP A 142 10.03 -15.45 -3.33
CA ASP A 142 8.82 -16.29 -3.36
C ASP A 142 8.83 -17.39 -2.30
N GLU A 143 10.00 -17.94 -1.98
CA GLU A 143 10.18 -18.94 -0.92
C GLU A 143 9.93 -18.34 0.47
N MET A 144 10.45 -17.14 0.73
CA MET A 144 10.13 -16.39 1.96
C MET A 144 8.64 -16.10 2.09
N ILE A 145 7.97 -15.72 0.99
CA ILE A 145 6.53 -15.49 0.97
C ILE A 145 5.77 -16.77 1.29
N ARG A 146 6.12 -17.89 0.65
CA ARG A 146 5.47 -19.20 0.92
C ARG A 146 5.61 -19.63 2.37
N HIS A 147 6.82 -19.54 2.93
CA HIS A 147 7.07 -19.91 4.33
C HIS A 147 6.63 -18.86 5.37
N SER A 148 6.15 -17.67 4.95
CA SER A 148 5.64 -16.68 5.89
C SER A 148 4.25 -17.01 6.42
N GLY A 149 3.41 -17.69 5.64
CA GLY A 149 1.98 -17.87 5.89
C GLY A 149 1.16 -16.60 5.71
N ALA A 150 1.75 -15.57 5.13
CA ALA A 150 1.06 -14.32 4.82
C ALA A 150 0.00 -14.51 3.73
N GLN A 151 -1.11 -13.77 3.88
CA GLN A 151 -2.23 -13.79 2.93
C GLN A 151 -2.33 -12.49 2.13
N THR A 152 -1.72 -11.42 2.63
CA THR A 152 -1.77 -10.10 2.01
C THR A 152 -0.37 -9.51 1.85
N LEU A 153 -0.23 -8.57 0.94
CA LEU A 153 1.02 -7.80 0.77
C LEU A 153 1.40 -7.07 2.07
N GLN A 154 0.43 -6.53 2.83
CA GLN A 154 0.66 -5.88 4.11
C GLN A 154 1.37 -6.82 5.10
N GLU A 155 0.89 -8.06 5.22
CA GLU A 155 1.49 -9.04 6.12
C GLU A 155 2.93 -9.39 5.72
N VAL A 156 3.18 -9.58 4.42
CA VAL A 156 4.53 -9.84 3.89
C VAL A 156 5.48 -8.69 4.23
N LEU A 157 5.09 -7.47 3.90
CA LEU A 157 5.94 -6.30 4.09
C LEU A 157 6.24 -6.04 5.56
N CYS A 158 5.21 -6.06 6.42
CA CYS A 158 5.37 -5.82 7.86
C CYS A 158 6.14 -6.94 8.57
N LEU A 159 6.22 -8.15 8.02
CA LEU A 159 7.03 -9.24 8.58
C LEU A 159 8.51 -9.12 8.23
N PHE A 160 8.84 -8.76 6.99
CA PHE A 160 10.22 -8.84 6.48
C PHE A 160 10.96 -7.51 6.40
N VAL A 161 10.25 -6.37 6.32
CA VAL A 161 10.88 -5.07 6.09
C VAL A 161 11.11 -4.32 7.40
N PRO A 162 12.36 -4.02 7.77
CA PRO A 162 12.63 -3.14 8.91
C PRO A 162 11.94 -1.79 8.74
N GLY A 163 11.42 -1.23 9.83
CA GLY A 163 10.75 0.06 9.82
C GLY A 163 9.28 0.05 9.39
N MET A 164 8.78 -1.07 8.84
CA MET A 164 7.38 -1.20 8.45
C MET A 164 6.53 -1.80 9.57
N THR A 165 5.42 -1.14 9.87
CA THR A 165 4.42 -1.60 10.85
C THR A 165 3.02 -1.46 10.27
N VAL A 166 2.11 -2.30 10.74
CA VAL A 166 0.71 -2.20 10.35
C VAL A 166 0.14 -0.89 10.86
N ALA A 167 -0.44 -0.12 9.99
CA ALA A 167 -1.30 1.01 10.30
C ALA A 167 -2.69 0.73 9.72
N GLU A 168 -3.71 1.26 10.36
CA GLU A 168 -5.08 1.14 9.85
C GLU A 168 -5.70 2.51 9.70
N GLY A 169 -6.38 2.69 8.60
CA GLY A 169 -7.16 3.85 8.27
C GLY A 169 -8.44 3.40 7.57
N MET A 170 -8.84 4.13 6.55
CA MET A 170 -9.95 3.71 5.68
C MET A 170 -9.62 2.42 4.91
N GLU A 171 -8.35 2.09 4.77
CA GLU A 171 -7.87 0.91 4.04
C GLU A 171 -6.72 0.23 4.78
N ALA A 172 -6.28 -0.93 4.27
CA ALA A 172 -5.02 -1.53 4.68
C ALA A 172 -3.89 -0.53 4.43
N ASN A 173 -3.09 -0.28 5.46
CA ASN A 173 -2.07 0.75 5.43
C ASN A 173 -0.81 0.27 6.15
N ILE A 174 0.31 0.86 5.80
CA ILE A 174 1.62 0.57 6.38
C ILE A 174 2.25 1.89 6.79
N ALA A 175 2.73 1.96 8.02
CA ALA A 175 3.62 3.02 8.46
C ALA A 175 5.06 2.63 8.16
N MET A 176 5.87 3.56 7.67
CA MET A 176 7.31 3.38 7.47
C MET A 176 8.08 4.46 8.22
N HIS A 177 8.99 4.06 9.11
CA HIS A 177 9.78 4.96 9.94
C HIS A 177 8.94 5.99 10.72
N GLY A 178 7.79 5.55 11.24
CA GLY A 178 6.89 6.44 12.00
C GLY A 178 6.02 7.36 11.15
N VAL A 179 6.04 7.23 9.83
CA VAL A 179 5.28 8.07 8.90
C VAL A 179 4.17 7.27 8.24
N TYR A 180 2.94 7.74 8.36
CA TYR A 180 1.79 7.21 7.63
C TYR A 180 0.70 8.28 7.53
N SER A 181 -0.36 8.00 6.77
CA SER A 181 -1.56 8.82 6.66
C SER A 181 -2.83 7.97 6.70
N THR A 182 -3.99 8.56 6.47
CA THR A 182 -5.28 7.84 6.46
C THR A 182 -5.42 6.82 5.32
N ALA A 183 -4.62 6.96 4.26
CA ALA A 183 -4.55 6.05 3.13
C ALA A 183 -3.09 5.69 2.84
N GLN A 184 -2.84 4.62 2.08
CA GLN A 184 -1.49 4.18 1.73
C GLN A 184 -0.89 5.02 0.60
N ASP A 185 -0.63 6.31 0.87
CA ASP A 185 -0.18 7.32 -0.09
C ASP A 185 1.26 7.83 0.12
N LYS A 186 2.02 7.22 1.04
CA LYS A 186 3.42 7.59 1.35
C LYS A 186 4.43 6.57 0.82
N ILE A 187 3.96 5.43 0.34
CA ILE A 187 4.77 4.35 -0.21
C ILE A 187 4.31 4.10 -1.64
N LEU A 188 5.25 4.14 -2.57
CA LEU A 188 5.00 3.78 -3.95
C LEU A 188 4.97 2.25 -4.07
N ILE A 189 3.87 1.70 -4.57
CA ILE A 189 3.70 0.27 -4.85
C ILE A 189 3.64 0.07 -6.37
N MET A 190 4.45 -0.86 -6.86
CA MET A 190 4.57 -1.18 -8.29
C MET A 190 4.48 -2.68 -8.53
N VAL A 191 4.07 -3.05 -9.73
CA VAL A 191 4.20 -4.42 -10.28
C VAL A 191 4.99 -4.33 -11.58
N ASP A 192 6.09 -5.06 -11.65
CA ASP A 192 7.03 -5.05 -12.80
C ASP A 192 7.44 -3.63 -13.22
N GLY A 193 7.64 -2.72 -12.24
CA GLY A 193 8.00 -1.32 -12.48
C GLY A 193 6.84 -0.38 -12.82
N HIS A 194 5.62 -0.87 -12.95
CA HIS A 194 4.42 -0.06 -13.19
C HIS A 194 3.72 0.33 -11.89
N ARG A 195 3.49 1.60 -11.69
CA ARG A 195 2.81 2.16 -10.52
C ARG A 195 1.38 1.63 -10.39
N LEU A 196 1.00 1.20 -9.19
CA LEU A 196 -0.36 0.82 -8.82
C LEU A 196 -1.10 1.93 -8.07
N ASN A 197 -0.38 2.82 -7.36
CA ASN A 197 -1.00 3.91 -6.63
C ASN A 197 -1.88 4.77 -7.54
N SER A 198 -3.10 4.98 -7.13
CA SER A 198 -4.09 5.78 -7.84
C SER A 198 -3.60 7.22 -8.04
N SER A 199 -3.85 7.80 -9.21
CA SER A 199 -3.50 9.20 -9.48
C SER A 199 -4.45 10.18 -8.79
N SER A 200 -5.65 9.76 -8.37
CA SER A 200 -6.61 10.61 -7.66
C SER A 200 -6.34 10.70 -6.15
N THR A 201 -5.95 9.59 -5.53
CA THR A 201 -5.74 9.49 -4.08
C THR A 201 -4.28 9.30 -3.68
N ASN A 202 -3.37 9.10 -4.62
CA ASN A 202 -1.99 8.63 -4.41
C ASN A 202 -1.89 7.27 -3.68
N ALA A 203 -3.01 6.62 -3.39
CA ALA A 203 -3.07 5.46 -2.53
C ALA A 203 -3.11 4.14 -3.31
N GLU A 204 -2.49 3.12 -2.74
CA GLU A 204 -2.62 1.71 -3.11
C GLU A 204 -2.67 0.86 -1.85
N ALA A 205 -3.78 0.16 -1.62
CA ALA A 205 -3.94 -0.69 -0.46
C ALA A 205 -3.20 -2.03 -0.63
N PRO A 206 -2.30 -2.41 0.29
CA PRO A 206 -1.59 -3.68 0.24
C PRO A 206 -2.46 -4.84 0.77
N ASP A 207 -3.63 -5.01 0.22
CA ASP A 207 -4.66 -5.96 0.63
C ASP A 207 -4.71 -7.25 -0.23
N TYR A 208 -5.83 -7.96 -0.21
CA TYR A 208 -6.08 -9.19 -0.98
C TYR A 208 -6.12 -8.99 -2.51
N ARG A 209 -6.04 -7.78 -3.00
CA ARG A 209 -6.05 -7.44 -4.43
C ARG A 209 -4.79 -7.93 -5.16
N THR A 210 -3.70 -8.11 -4.44
CA THR A 210 -2.46 -8.62 -5.00
C THR A 210 -2.38 -10.14 -4.83
N ASN A 211 -2.38 -10.87 -5.96
CA ASN A 211 -2.15 -12.31 -5.96
C ASN A 211 -0.67 -12.60 -5.63
N LEU A 212 -0.39 -13.17 -4.46
CA LEU A 212 0.97 -13.50 -4.03
C LEU A 212 1.58 -14.69 -4.80
N ASP A 213 0.76 -15.56 -5.42
CA ASP A 213 1.27 -16.74 -6.16
C ASP A 213 1.94 -16.36 -7.49
N LYS A 214 1.65 -15.18 -8.05
CA LYS A 214 2.32 -14.65 -9.24
C LYS A 214 3.68 -14.00 -8.94
N VAL A 215 4.00 -13.81 -7.66
CA VAL A 215 5.16 -13.03 -7.22
C VAL A 215 6.42 -13.89 -7.20
N LYS A 216 7.44 -13.47 -7.92
CA LYS A 216 8.78 -14.03 -7.90
C LYS A 216 9.61 -13.47 -6.76
N GLN A 217 9.58 -12.15 -6.60
CA GLN A 217 10.25 -11.44 -5.53
C GLN A 217 9.62 -10.07 -5.32
N ILE A 218 9.85 -9.51 -4.14
CA ILE A 218 9.49 -8.12 -3.81
C ILE A 218 10.77 -7.40 -3.44
N GLU A 219 11.03 -6.28 -4.13
CA GLU A 219 12.14 -5.39 -3.84
C GLU A 219 11.61 -4.16 -3.11
N VAL A 220 12.10 -3.91 -1.90
CA VAL A 220 11.68 -2.77 -1.09
C VAL A 220 12.84 -1.83 -0.85
N LEU A 221 12.77 -0.66 -1.47
CA LEU A 221 13.70 0.44 -1.19
C LEU A 221 13.23 1.16 0.06
N ARG A 222 14.08 1.29 1.06
CA ARG A 222 13.78 1.96 2.33
C ARG A 222 14.32 3.39 2.32
N GLY A 223 13.42 4.35 2.51
CA GLY A 223 13.71 5.78 2.51
C GLY A 223 13.23 6.52 1.25
N PRO A 224 13.52 7.82 1.16
CA PRO A 224 13.09 8.69 0.06
C PRO A 224 13.62 8.24 -1.31
N ALA A 225 12.76 8.20 -2.34
CA ALA A 225 13.13 7.70 -3.67
C ALA A 225 12.56 8.50 -4.85
N SER A 226 12.11 9.75 -4.63
CA SER A 226 11.54 10.58 -5.71
C SER A 226 12.54 10.92 -6.82
N SER A 227 13.84 10.85 -6.57
CA SER A 227 14.88 11.06 -7.59
C SER A 227 14.78 10.08 -8.78
N LEU A 228 14.16 8.93 -8.60
CA LEU A 228 13.92 7.95 -9.67
C LEU A 228 12.44 7.83 -10.03
N TYR A 229 11.57 7.85 -9.03
CA TYR A 229 10.18 7.46 -9.16
C TYR A 229 9.20 8.63 -9.07
N GLY A 230 9.67 9.83 -8.67
CA GLY A 230 8.84 11.03 -8.55
C GLY A 230 7.85 10.95 -7.41
N ASN A 231 6.63 11.40 -7.67
CA ASN A 231 5.55 11.50 -6.70
C ASN A 231 5.23 10.17 -5.99
N VAL A 232 4.87 10.23 -4.69
CA VAL A 232 4.48 9.11 -3.79
C VAL A 232 5.65 8.31 -3.22
N ALA A 233 6.82 8.29 -3.83
CA ALA A 233 8.01 7.62 -3.30
C ALA A 233 8.61 8.36 -2.08
N LEU A 234 7.78 8.69 -1.06
CA LEU A 234 8.20 9.50 0.09
C LEU A 234 9.05 8.69 1.07
N THR A 235 8.51 7.57 1.56
CA THR A 235 9.13 6.80 2.64
C THR A 235 9.70 5.47 2.19
N ALA A 236 9.12 4.88 1.13
CA ALA A 236 9.60 3.63 0.54
C ALA A 236 9.07 3.45 -0.89
N VAL A 237 9.71 2.53 -1.62
CA VAL A 237 9.22 1.99 -2.89
C VAL A 237 9.16 0.47 -2.78
N VAL A 238 8.02 -0.10 -3.09
CA VAL A 238 7.77 -1.55 -3.14
C VAL A 238 7.56 -1.94 -4.59
N ASN A 239 8.42 -2.76 -5.16
CA ASN A 239 8.28 -3.29 -6.51
C ASN A 239 8.08 -4.80 -6.46
N ILE A 240 6.92 -5.23 -6.89
CA ILE A 240 6.51 -6.63 -6.96
C ILE A 240 6.94 -7.15 -8.33
N ILE A 241 7.90 -8.05 -8.37
CA ILE A 241 8.38 -8.68 -9.60
C ILE A 241 7.61 -9.99 -9.79
N THR A 242 6.93 -10.13 -10.92
CA THR A 242 6.20 -11.35 -11.26
C THR A 242 7.10 -12.37 -11.95
N TYR A 243 6.74 -13.65 -11.91
CA TYR A 243 7.42 -14.68 -12.67
C TYR A 243 7.44 -14.38 -14.18
N LYS A 244 8.41 -14.92 -14.87
CA LYS A 244 8.36 -15.10 -16.33
C LYS A 244 7.67 -16.43 -16.64
N GLY A 245 7.06 -16.55 -17.80
CA GLY A 245 6.41 -17.79 -18.22
C GLY A 245 7.37 -18.98 -18.23
N ALA A 246 8.58 -18.80 -18.77
CA ALA A 246 9.63 -19.81 -18.80
C ALA A 246 10.12 -20.24 -17.42
N GLU A 247 10.05 -19.37 -16.39
CA GLU A 247 10.43 -19.72 -15.01
C GLU A 247 9.38 -20.63 -14.35
N LEU A 248 8.10 -20.44 -14.68
CA LEU A 248 7.02 -21.31 -14.19
C LEU A 248 7.02 -22.65 -14.93
N ASN A 249 7.16 -22.62 -16.25
CA ASN A 249 7.15 -23.74 -17.18
C ASN A 249 6.13 -24.82 -16.79
N GLY A 250 4.87 -24.43 -16.65
CA GLY A 250 3.77 -25.27 -16.19
C GLY A 250 2.66 -24.45 -15.55
N ALA A 251 1.89 -25.07 -14.69
CA ALA A 251 0.78 -24.44 -13.99
C ALA A 251 0.82 -24.73 -12.49
N ARG A 252 0.35 -23.77 -11.70
CA ARG A 252 0.09 -23.91 -10.26
C ARG A 252 -1.34 -23.51 -9.99
N ILE A 253 -2.12 -24.37 -9.36
CA ILE A 253 -3.49 -24.10 -8.96
C ILE A 253 -3.57 -24.23 -7.45
N SER A 254 -4.04 -23.19 -6.78
CA SER A 254 -4.13 -23.13 -5.32
C SER A 254 -5.57 -22.93 -4.86
N GLY A 255 -5.93 -23.62 -3.79
CA GLY A 255 -7.15 -23.39 -3.02
C GLY A 255 -6.80 -23.00 -1.59
N THR A 256 -7.46 -21.99 -1.04
CA THR A 256 -7.27 -21.49 0.32
C THR A 256 -8.59 -21.50 1.07
N ALA A 257 -8.57 -21.95 2.33
CA ALA A 257 -9.71 -21.88 3.24
C ALA A 257 -9.23 -21.53 4.64
N GLY A 258 -10.08 -20.81 5.40
CA GLY A 258 -9.68 -20.38 6.75
C GLY A 258 -10.86 -19.91 7.60
N THR A 259 -10.52 -19.39 8.77
CA THR A 259 -11.49 -18.76 9.67
C THR A 259 -12.20 -17.59 8.99
N GLN A 260 -13.30 -17.07 9.57
CA GLN A 260 -14.15 -16.00 9.06
C GLN A 260 -14.80 -16.35 7.71
N ASN A 261 -15.08 -17.64 7.48
CA ASN A 261 -15.56 -18.14 6.20
C ASN A 261 -14.73 -17.63 5.02
N SER A 262 -13.43 -17.54 5.22
CA SER A 262 -12.53 -17.13 4.17
C SER A 262 -12.26 -18.29 3.22
N PHE A 263 -12.33 -18.00 1.93
CA PHE A 263 -11.95 -18.93 0.88
C PHE A 263 -11.37 -18.18 -0.30
N GLY A 264 -10.48 -18.83 -0.98
CA GLY A 264 -9.84 -18.27 -2.16
C GLY A 264 -9.36 -19.34 -3.10
N GLY A 265 -9.11 -18.94 -4.33
CA GLY A 265 -8.50 -19.78 -5.35
C GLY A 265 -7.55 -18.95 -6.18
N SER A 266 -6.46 -19.55 -6.62
CA SER A 266 -5.57 -18.91 -7.57
C SER A 266 -5.04 -19.93 -8.59
N MET A 267 -4.76 -19.42 -9.77
CA MET A 267 -4.08 -20.15 -10.83
C MET A 267 -2.98 -19.27 -11.40
N VAL A 268 -1.82 -19.84 -11.60
CA VAL A 268 -0.71 -19.20 -12.31
C VAL A 268 -0.19 -20.20 -13.32
N VAL A 269 -0.07 -19.78 -14.57
CA VAL A 269 0.37 -20.64 -15.68
C VAL A 269 1.39 -19.89 -16.51
N GLY A 270 2.41 -20.58 -16.95
CA GLY A 270 3.43 -19.97 -17.79
C GLY A 270 4.20 -20.96 -18.60
N GLY A 271 4.75 -20.46 -19.68
CA GLY A 271 5.64 -21.18 -20.56
C GLY A 271 6.31 -20.21 -21.52
N GLY A 272 7.41 -20.63 -22.06
CA GLY A 272 8.13 -19.76 -22.97
C GLY A 272 9.31 -20.43 -23.64
N ASN A 273 9.84 -19.73 -24.62
CA ASN A 273 11.07 -20.04 -25.29
C ASN A 273 11.88 -18.76 -25.52
N ASN A 274 12.95 -18.84 -26.28
CA ASN A 274 13.82 -17.71 -26.54
C ASN A 274 13.14 -16.53 -27.26
N VAL A 275 12.03 -16.76 -27.96
CA VAL A 275 11.30 -15.77 -28.77
C VAL A 275 10.05 -15.26 -28.07
N VAL A 276 9.30 -16.19 -27.44
CA VAL A 276 8.01 -15.90 -26.82
C VAL A 276 8.01 -16.40 -25.39
N ASP A 277 7.58 -15.55 -24.48
CA ASP A 277 7.37 -15.90 -23.07
C ASP A 277 5.98 -15.42 -22.65
N ILE A 278 5.13 -16.31 -22.12
CA ILE A 278 3.77 -15.99 -21.74
C ILE A 278 3.52 -16.45 -20.31
N MET A 279 2.96 -15.57 -19.50
CA MET A 279 2.49 -15.85 -18.14
C MET A 279 1.06 -15.34 -17.97
N GLY A 280 0.19 -16.19 -17.46
CA GLY A 280 -1.17 -15.82 -17.06
C GLY A 280 -1.40 -16.10 -15.59
N TRP A 281 -2.26 -15.31 -14.96
CA TRP A 281 -2.68 -15.55 -13.58
C TRP A 281 -4.13 -15.15 -13.36
N GLY A 282 -4.74 -15.76 -12.36
CA GLY A 282 -6.05 -15.41 -11.87
C GLY A 282 -6.17 -15.78 -10.40
N SER A 283 -6.73 -14.90 -9.60
CA SER A 283 -7.07 -15.21 -8.22
C SER A 283 -8.39 -14.58 -7.83
N ILE A 284 -9.06 -15.25 -6.90
CA ILE A 284 -10.27 -14.78 -6.24
C ILE A 284 -10.13 -15.02 -4.74
N TYR A 285 -10.58 -14.07 -3.94
CA TYR A 285 -10.60 -14.21 -2.48
C TYR A 285 -11.84 -13.58 -1.88
N ASN A 286 -12.45 -14.28 -0.93
CA ASN A 286 -13.62 -13.80 -0.22
C ASN A 286 -13.51 -14.11 1.28
N THR A 287 -14.00 -13.20 2.13
CA THR A 287 -14.07 -13.38 3.58
C THR A 287 -15.20 -12.58 4.18
N GLN A 288 -15.79 -13.09 5.26
CA GLN A 288 -16.74 -12.35 6.07
C GLN A 288 -16.07 -11.36 7.03
N GLY A 289 -14.73 -11.39 7.12
CA GLY A 289 -13.96 -10.49 7.99
C GLY A 289 -14.11 -10.81 9.46
N PHE A 290 -13.67 -9.88 10.30
CA PHE A 290 -13.64 -10.04 11.75
C PHE A 290 -14.83 -9.36 12.41
N LYS A 291 -15.35 -9.98 13.46
CA LYS A 291 -16.38 -9.41 14.33
C LYS A 291 -15.71 -8.94 15.61
N HIS A 292 -15.97 -7.72 15.99
CA HIS A 292 -15.46 -7.12 17.22
C HIS A 292 -16.61 -6.49 17.99
N ASP A 293 -16.69 -6.79 19.28
CA ASP A 293 -17.56 -6.09 20.19
C ASP A 293 -16.76 -4.91 20.77
N VAL A 294 -17.20 -3.71 20.50
CA VAL A 294 -16.54 -2.45 20.89
C VAL A 294 -17.49 -1.66 21.78
N ASP A 295 -16.97 -1.10 22.84
CA ASP A 295 -17.73 -0.16 23.68
C ASP A 295 -18.15 1.03 22.81
N ASN A 296 -19.45 1.30 22.77
CA ASN A 296 -20.01 2.39 21.96
C ASN A 296 -19.95 3.76 22.67
N GLY A 297 -19.33 3.83 23.86
CA GLY A 297 -19.25 5.06 24.64
C GLY A 297 -20.54 5.47 25.35
N PHE A 298 -21.63 4.71 25.16
CA PHE A 298 -22.95 4.99 25.73
C PHE A 298 -23.41 3.88 26.69
N GLY A 299 -22.45 3.10 27.23
CA GLY A 299 -22.71 2.03 28.19
C GLY A 299 -23.17 0.71 27.56
N GLY A 300 -23.04 0.54 26.25
CA GLY A 300 -23.31 -0.69 25.51
C GLY A 300 -22.17 -1.11 24.59
N ASN A 301 -22.24 -2.35 24.10
CA ASN A 301 -21.27 -2.87 23.12
C ASN A 301 -21.91 -2.90 21.73
N THR A 302 -21.14 -2.43 20.78
CA THR A 302 -21.48 -2.48 19.36
C THR A 302 -20.62 -3.52 18.65
N ARG A 303 -21.26 -4.37 17.84
CA ARG A 303 -20.53 -5.36 17.04
C ARG A 303 -20.14 -4.79 15.70
N LEU A 304 -18.84 -4.65 15.47
CA LEU A 304 -18.27 -4.18 14.23
C LEU A 304 -17.72 -5.32 13.39
N TYR A 305 -17.86 -5.19 12.08
CA TYR A 305 -17.20 -6.06 11.11
C TYR A 305 -16.07 -5.27 10.45
N SER A 306 -14.92 -5.88 10.26
CA SER A 306 -13.82 -5.28 9.54
C SER A 306 -13.12 -6.27 8.63
N HIS A 307 -12.43 -5.74 7.61
CA HIS A 307 -11.66 -6.53 6.64
C HIS A 307 -12.50 -7.52 5.80
N ALA A 308 -13.81 -7.36 5.79
CA ALA A 308 -14.69 -8.19 4.97
C ALA A 308 -14.65 -7.76 3.49
N THR A 309 -14.73 -8.74 2.60
CA THR A 309 -14.98 -8.50 1.17
C THR A 309 -16.47 -8.39 0.83
N SER A 310 -17.30 -8.85 1.76
CA SER A 310 -18.76 -8.61 1.84
C SER A 310 -19.52 -8.72 0.52
N GLY A 311 -19.59 -9.94 -0.03
CA GLY A 311 -20.37 -10.24 -1.24
C GLY A 311 -19.74 -9.79 -2.55
N ARG A 312 -18.60 -9.11 -2.52
CA ARG A 312 -17.81 -8.77 -3.71
C ARG A 312 -16.39 -9.28 -3.55
N PRO A 313 -16.09 -10.52 -3.98
CA PRO A 313 -14.75 -11.08 -3.85
C PRO A 313 -13.67 -10.19 -4.46
N ALA A 314 -12.52 -10.12 -3.80
CA ALA A 314 -11.33 -9.55 -4.40
C ALA A 314 -10.84 -10.45 -5.54
N TYR A 315 -10.31 -9.87 -6.61
CA TYR A 315 -9.69 -10.62 -7.70
C TYR A 315 -8.46 -9.91 -8.27
N ASP A 316 -7.56 -10.70 -8.83
CA ASP A 316 -6.39 -10.26 -9.58
C ASP A 316 -6.21 -11.21 -10.78
N ILE A 317 -6.51 -10.72 -11.96
CA ILE A 317 -6.50 -11.49 -13.21
C ILE A 317 -5.60 -10.77 -14.20
N GLY A 318 -4.73 -11.50 -14.88
CA GLY A 318 -3.89 -10.87 -15.88
C GLY A 318 -3.15 -11.83 -16.76
N ILE A 319 -2.54 -11.26 -17.77
CA ILE A 319 -1.65 -11.93 -18.71
C ILE A 319 -0.49 -10.99 -19.04
N LYS A 320 0.69 -11.57 -19.14
CA LYS A 320 1.91 -10.90 -19.59
C LYS A 320 2.55 -11.74 -20.67
N GLY A 321 2.74 -11.15 -21.84
CA GLY A 321 3.37 -11.80 -22.99
C GLY A 321 4.58 -11.01 -23.45
N ARG A 322 5.73 -11.67 -23.60
CA ARG A 322 6.90 -11.09 -24.24
C ARG A 322 7.11 -11.73 -25.59
N TRP A 323 7.32 -10.89 -26.58
CA TRP A 323 7.73 -11.27 -27.92
C TRP A 323 8.92 -10.43 -28.33
N GLN A 324 10.06 -11.08 -28.46
CA GLN A 324 11.35 -10.42 -28.70
C GLN A 324 11.63 -9.30 -27.66
N ASP A 325 11.69 -8.06 -28.12
CA ASP A 325 11.97 -6.84 -27.34
C ASP A 325 10.73 -6.22 -26.71
N PHE A 326 9.53 -6.70 -27.07
CA PHE A 326 8.27 -6.17 -26.58
C PHE A 326 7.66 -7.04 -25.50
N THR A 327 7.15 -6.41 -24.44
CA THR A 327 6.32 -7.05 -23.43
C THR A 327 4.98 -6.35 -23.37
N ILE A 328 3.88 -7.09 -23.45
CA ILE A 328 2.52 -6.58 -23.31
C ILE A 328 1.93 -7.19 -22.07
N GLY A 329 1.36 -6.34 -21.22
CA GLY A 329 0.69 -6.73 -19.99
C GLY A 329 -0.74 -6.22 -19.93
N ILE A 330 -1.64 -7.08 -19.46
CA ILE A 330 -3.02 -6.71 -19.11
C ILE A 330 -3.25 -7.21 -17.71
N ASN A 331 -3.73 -6.34 -16.83
CA ASN A 331 -4.04 -6.70 -15.44
C ASN A 331 -5.37 -6.07 -15.00
N LEU A 332 -6.23 -6.88 -14.46
CA LEU A 332 -7.53 -6.52 -13.92
C LEU A 332 -7.57 -6.84 -12.45
N GLN A 333 -7.73 -5.84 -11.61
CA GLN A 333 -7.76 -5.99 -10.16
C GLN A 333 -8.98 -5.30 -9.56
N ARG A 334 -9.55 -5.94 -8.55
CA ARG A 334 -10.61 -5.34 -7.72
C ARG A 334 -10.51 -5.88 -6.30
N SER A 335 -10.71 -5.00 -5.33
CA SER A 335 -11.02 -5.43 -3.96
C SER A 335 -12.18 -4.63 -3.41
N LYS A 336 -12.90 -5.24 -2.49
CA LYS A 336 -13.82 -4.58 -1.58
C LYS A 336 -13.31 -4.81 -0.16
N ARG A 337 -13.33 -3.75 0.62
CA ARG A 337 -12.97 -3.80 2.03
C ARG A 337 -13.98 -3.03 2.86
N VAL A 338 -14.45 -3.65 3.92
CA VAL A 338 -15.20 -2.97 4.98
C VAL A 338 -14.18 -2.44 5.98
N PRO A 339 -13.98 -1.12 6.09
CA PRO A 339 -13.07 -0.54 7.07
C PRO A 339 -13.66 -0.64 8.49
N TYR A 340 -12.79 -0.65 9.48
CA TYR A 340 -13.18 -0.72 10.88
C TYR A 340 -14.08 0.44 11.32
N PHE A 341 -13.82 1.63 10.85
CA PHE A 341 -14.55 2.85 11.27
C PHE A 341 -15.67 3.25 10.31
N ASN A 342 -16.21 2.32 9.56
CA ASN A 342 -17.35 2.57 8.69
C ASN A 342 -18.59 3.05 9.48
N VAL A 343 -18.49 3.04 10.78
CA VAL A 343 -19.40 3.69 11.71
C VAL A 343 -18.62 4.86 12.29
N LEU A 344 -19.17 6.07 12.19
CA LEU A 344 -18.72 7.17 13.01
C LEU A 344 -18.91 6.75 14.47
N GLN A 345 -17.87 6.12 15.01
CA GLN A 345 -17.81 5.94 16.45
C GLN A 345 -17.63 7.31 17.05
N VAL A 346 -18.70 7.80 17.60
CA VAL A 346 -18.59 8.80 18.63
C VAL A 346 -18.06 8.07 19.85
N SER A 347 -16.77 7.81 19.87
CA SER A 347 -16.10 7.35 21.07
C SER A 347 -15.93 8.57 21.97
N SER A 348 -17.04 9.01 22.54
CA SER A 348 -17.01 9.94 23.63
C SER A 348 -16.79 9.12 24.89
N LYS A 349 -15.67 9.31 25.57
CA LYS A 349 -15.55 8.87 26.97
C LYS A 349 -16.41 9.76 27.85
N THR A 350 -16.94 10.82 27.31
CA THR A 350 -17.88 11.71 27.95
C THR A 350 -19.27 11.09 27.84
N THR A 351 -19.76 10.63 28.94
CA THR A 351 -21.11 10.07 29.04
C THR A 351 -22.14 11.18 28.78
N LEU A 352 -23.34 10.81 28.26
CA LEU A 352 -24.44 11.76 28.14
C LEU A 352 -24.69 12.52 29.47
N LYS A 353 -24.43 11.85 30.61
CA LYS A 353 -24.46 12.47 31.93
C LYS A 353 -23.43 13.58 32.10
N GLU A 354 -22.19 13.37 31.65
CA GLU A 354 -21.14 14.40 31.72
C GLU A 354 -21.44 15.58 30.79
N VAL A 355 -22.07 15.32 29.65
CA VAL A 355 -22.51 16.35 28.70
C VAL A 355 -23.62 17.21 29.33
N ILE A 356 -24.64 16.57 29.87
CA ILE A 356 -25.74 17.26 30.53
C ILE A 356 -25.22 18.03 31.74
N THR A 357 -24.34 17.42 32.57
CA THR A 357 -23.70 18.10 33.71
C THR A 357 -22.88 19.30 33.25
N GLY A 358 -22.10 19.16 32.15
CA GLY A 358 -21.31 20.25 31.59
C GLY A 358 -22.14 21.36 30.99
N LEU A 359 -23.25 21.04 30.33
CA LEU A 359 -24.25 22.04 29.87
C LEU A 359 -24.85 22.80 31.08
N LEU A 360 -25.23 22.07 32.11
CA LEU A 360 -25.76 22.66 33.34
C LEU A 360 -24.73 23.56 34.05
N THR A 361 -23.48 23.15 34.11
CA THR A 361 -22.39 23.94 34.72
C THR A 361 -22.08 25.21 33.92
N ASN A 362 -22.23 25.19 32.60
CA ASN A 362 -22.02 26.35 31.74
C ASN A 362 -23.22 27.32 31.71
N PHE A 363 -24.42 26.83 32.03
CA PHE A 363 -25.64 27.68 32.10
C PHE A 363 -25.92 28.24 33.49
N GLY A 364 -25.11 27.94 34.50
CA GLY A 364 -25.25 28.37 35.88
C GLY A 364 -25.69 27.24 36.79
N GLU A 365 -25.19 27.27 38.04
CA GLU A 365 -25.47 26.25 39.06
C GLU A 365 -26.86 26.43 39.71
N ASP A 366 -27.81 27.07 39.02
CA ASP A 366 -29.10 27.41 39.63
C ASP A 366 -30.04 26.18 39.65
N GLU A 367 -30.66 26.00 40.82
CA GLU A 367 -31.70 24.96 41.04
C GLU A 367 -32.85 25.08 40.04
N GLU A 368 -33.07 26.23 39.44
CA GLU A 368 -34.09 26.51 38.42
C GLU A 368 -33.83 25.75 37.11
N ASP A 369 -32.56 25.65 36.67
CA ASP A 369 -32.20 24.90 35.44
C ASP A 369 -32.36 23.39 35.62
N LEU A 370 -32.11 22.90 36.84
CA LEU A 370 -32.35 21.51 37.20
C LEU A 370 -33.85 21.16 37.26
N MET A 371 -34.66 22.10 37.71
CA MET A 371 -36.12 21.94 37.70
C MET A 371 -36.69 22.04 36.28
N ALA A 372 -36.13 22.90 35.44
CA ALA A 372 -36.51 22.97 34.03
C ALA A 372 -36.24 21.65 33.30
N LEU A 373 -35.08 21.04 33.46
CA LEU A 373 -34.75 19.73 32.89
C LEU A 373 -35.73 18.66 33.35
N LYS A 374 -36.07 18.62 34.64
CA LYS A 374 -37.06 17.69 35.18
C LYS A 374 -38.47 17.95 34.65
N ALA A 375 -38.87 19.22 34.47
CA ALA A 375 -40.15 19.60 33.88
C ALA A 375 -40.30 19.17 32.43
N TYR A 376 -39.19 19.10 31.70
CA TYR A 376 -39.14 18.55 30.32
C TYR A 376 -38.93 17.04 30.27
N GLY A 377 -38.98 16.31 31.40
CA GLY A 377 -38.83 14.86 31.46
C GLY A 377 -37.40 14.36 31.23
N ILE A 378 -36.43 15.29 31.31
CA ILE A 378 -35.02 14.97 31.19
C ILE A 378 -34.45 14.81 32.58
N GLU A 379 -34.37 13.58 33.09
CA GLU A 379 -33.73 13.33 34.37
C GLU A 379 -32.19 13.31 34.21
N PRO A 380 -31.44 13.93 35.16
CA PRO A 380 -29.98 13.87 35.17
C PRO A 380 -29.41 12.45 35.27
N ASN A 381 -30.21 11.49 35.66
CA ASN A 381 -29.94 10.06 35.71
C ASN A 381 -30.60 9.31 34.53
N ILE A 382 -30.59 9.89 33.33
CA ILE A 382 -31.11 9.17 32.16
C ILE A 382 -30.34 7.88 32.07
N ASP A 383 -31.10 6.78 32.30
CA ASP A 383 -30.54 5.46 32.07
C ASP A 383 -30.06 5.39 30.61
N PRO A 384 -28.75 5.13 30.36
CA PRO A 384 -28.25 5.00 29.02
C PRO A 384 -29.02 3.95 28.20
N ASP A 385 -29.91 3.17 28.82
CA ASP A 385 -30.79 2.19 28.20
C ASP A 385 -31.81 2.75 27.22
N VAL A 386 -32.17 4.01 27.31
CA VAL A 386 -33.12 4.66 26.40
C VAL A 386 -32.46 5.15 25.12
N ASN A 387 -31.18 4.91 24.98
CA ASN A 387 -30.42 5.49 23.91
C ASN A 387 -30.62 4.75 22.59
N ALA A 388 -31.02 5.46 21.53
CA ALA A 388 -31.19 4.97 20.17
C ALA A 388 -29.93 4.23 19.62
N PHE A 389 -28.75 4.49 20.19
CA PHE A 389 -27.50 3.81 19.84
C PHE A 389 -27.39 2.36 20.34
N ARG A 390 -28.18 1.94 21.34
CA ARG A 390 -28.20 0.56 21.82
C ARG A 390 -28.82 -0.43 20.83
N ASN A 391 -29.72 0.02 20.03
CA ASN A 391 -30.49 -0.81 19.12
C ASN A 391 -29.88 -0.88 17.72
N PHE A 392 -28.63 -0.44 17.57
CA PHE A 392 -27.92 -0.53 16.31
C PHE A 392 -27.72 -2.00 15.91
N ASN A 393 -28.50 -2.43 14.94
CA ASN A 393 -28.46 -3.82 14.45
C ASN A 393 -27.49 -3.97 13.29
N TYR A 394 -26.23 -4.32 13.61
CA TYR A 394 -25.20 -4.55 12.61
C TYR A 394 -25.47 -5.76 11.69
N ASP A 395 -26.30 -6.71 12.07
CA ASP A 395 -26.71 -7.80 11.20
C ASP A 395 -27.60 -7.31 10.05
N ARG A 396 -28.30 -6.19 10.25
CA ARG A 396 -29.03 -5.45 9.21
C ARG A 396 -28.15 -4.39 8.53
N TYR A 397 -26.96 -4.16 9.03
CA TYR A 397 -26.09 -3.11 8.59
C TYR A 397 -25.82 -3.18 7.08
N GLY A 398 -26.29 -2.18 6.39
CA GLY A 398 -25.80 -1.86 5.09
C GLY A 398 -26.23 -2.73 3.93
N LYS A 399 -27.39 -3.33 3.96
CA LYS A 399 -27.96 -3.89 2.73
C LYS A 399 -28.94 -2.93 2.08
N LEU A 400 -28.47 -1.81 1.58
CA LEU A 400 -29.26 -1.02 0.66
C LEU A 400 -29.15 -1.65 -0.73
N ASN A 401 -30.28 -2.08 -1.30
CA ASN A 401 -30.32 -2.75 -2.61
C ASN A 401 -29.37 -3.96 -2.73
N GLY A 402 -29.15 -4.68 -1.63
CA GLY A 402 -28.23 -5.82 -1.60
C GLY A 402 -26.74 -5.47 -1.54
N GLU A 403 -26.39 -4.19 -1.51
CA GLU A 403 -25.00 -3.71 -1.40
C GLU A 403 -24.63 -3.46 0.07
N THR A 404 -23.50 -4.05 0.49
CA THR A 404 -22.95 -3.84 1.83
C THR A 404 -21.97 -2.67 1.84
N PRO A 405 -21.82 -1.96 2.97
CA PRO A 405 -20.87 -0.85 3.06
C PRO A 405 -19.44 -1.30 2.79
N GLY A 406 -18.60 -0.36 2.45
CA GLY A 406 -17.19 -0.58 2.21
C GLY A 406 -16.63 0.28 1.09
N ILE A 407 -15.33 0.14 0.89
CA ILE A 407 -14.60 0.76 -0.20
C ILE A 407 -14.34 -0.30 -1.26
N VAL A 408 -14.83 -0.06 -2.47
CA VAL A 408 -14.55 -0.90 -3.65
C VAL A 408 -13.58 -0.13 -4.52
N ARG A 409 -12.46 -0.74 -4.85
CA ARG A 409 -11.50 -0.20 -5.83
C ARG A 409 -11.21 -1.22 -6.91
N SER A 410 -11.20 -0.78 -8.14
CA SER A 410 -10.70 -1.54 -9.28
C SER A 410 -9.59 -0.76 -9.96
N ASN A 411 -8.56 -1.46 -10.39
CA ASN A 411 -7.47 -0.93 -11.20
C ASN A 411 -7.27 -1.89 -12.39
N ASN A 412 -7.53 -1.39 -13.58
CA ASN A 412 -7.39 -2.14 -14.82
C ASN A 412 -6.32 -1.48 -15.66
N ARG A 413 -5.24 -2.21 -15.93
CA ARG A 413 -4.08 -1.68 -16.64
C ARG A 413 -3.80 -2.45 -17.90
N ILE A 414 -3.40 -1.71 -18.93
CA ILE A 414 -2.77 -2.22 -20.14
C ILE A 414 -1.43 -1.51 -20.27
N ASN A 415 -0.36 -2.26 -20.49
CA ASN A 415 0.97 -1.71 -20.73
C ASN A 415 1.68 -2.40 -21.89
N VAL A 416 2.54 -1.65 -22.52
CA VAL A 416 3.47 -2.10 -23.55
C VAL A 416 4.86 -1.60 -23.18
N ASP A 417 5.78 -2.51 -23.02
CA ASP A 417 7.17 -2.24 -22.68
C ASP A 417 8.06 -2.67 -23.82
N TYR A 418 9.06 -1.87 -24.10
CA TYR A 418 10.09 -2.13 -25.09
C TYR A 418 11.47 -2.07 -24.44
N ALA A 419 12.34 -3.04 -24.70
CA ALA A 419 13.71 -3.05 -24.22
C ALA A 419 14.64 -3.59 -25.31
N HIS A 420 15.59 -2.76 -25.75
CA HIS A 420 16.54 -3.11 -26.79
C HIS A 420 17.90 -2.44 -26.57
N THR A 421 18.97 -3.13 -26.95
CA THR A 421 20.34 -2.57 -26.88
C THR A 421 20.78 -2.09 -28.25
N PHE A 422 20.92 -0.78 -28.41
CA PHE A 422 21.45 -0.14 -29.61
C PHE A 422 22.96 0.12 -29.44
N GLY A 423 23.79 -0.78 -29.93
CA GLY A 423 25.24 -0.66 -29.77
C GLY A 423 25.68 -0.70 -28.31
N LYS A 424 25.97 0.46 -27.69
CA LYS A 424 26.37 0.59 -26.28
C LYS A 424 25.27 1.18 -25.39
N ILE A 425 24.11 1.47 -25.95
CA ILE A 425 23.01 2.12 -25.24
C ILE A 425 21.86 1.11 -25.08
N ASP A 426 21.53 0.79 -23.85
CA ASP A 426 20.32 0.03 -23.53
C ASP A 426 19.14 1.00 -23.43
N VAL A 427 18.16 0.84 -24.30
CA VAL A 427 16.97 1.66 -24.35
C VAL A 427 15.80 0.88 -23.77
N GLN A 428 15.09 1.50 -22.86
CA GLN A 428 13.82 1.02 -22.31
C GLN A 428 12.75 2.07 -22.51
N ALA A 429 11.59 1.68 -22.99
CA ALA A 429 10.43 2.54 -23.12
C ALA A 429 9.19 1.78 -22.65
N SER A 430 8.25 2.51 -22.07
CA SER A 430 7.00 1.95 -21.57
C SER A 430 5.86 2.92 -21.83
N ALA A 431 4.75 2.39 -22.28
CA ALA A 431 3.49 3.11 -22.40
C ALA A 431 2.41 2.33 -21.66
N TYR A 432 1.55 3.02 -20.92
CA TYR A 432 0.47 2.37 -20.20
C TYR A 432 -0.78 3.22 -20.10
N ILE A 433 -1.89 2.55 -19.87
CA ILE A 433 -3.17 3.16 -19.53
C ILE A 433 -3.74 2.44 -18.31
N ASN A 434 -4.15 3.20 -17.30
CA ASN A 434 -4.84 2.71 -16.13
C ASN A 434 -6.27 3.25 -16.11
N PHE A 435 -7.23 2.36 -15.95
CA PHE A 435 -8.63 2.68 -15.69
C PHE A 435 -8.94 2.29 -14.25
N GLU A 436 -9.28 3.27 -13.45
CA GLU A 436 -9.58 3.06 -12.04
C GLU A 436 -11.00 3.49 -11.73
N ASN A 437 -11.71 2.67 -10.95
CA ASN A 437 -13.00 3.03 -10.40
C ASN A 437 -12.94 2.87 -8.88
N THR A 438 -13.46 3.84 -8.17
CA THR A 438 -13.61 3.79 -6.73
C THR A 438 -15.05 4.06 -6.36
N SER A 439 -15.57 3.24 -5.45
CA SER A 439 -16.87 3.40 -4.85
C SER A 439 -16.71 3.32 -3.33
N LEU A 440 -17.07 4.39 -2.67
CA LEU A 440 -17.14 4.45 -1.21
C LEU A 440 -18.60 4.41 -0.82
N TYR A 441 -19.01 3.35 -0.13
CA TYR A 441 -20.35 3.19 0.38
C TYR A 441 -20.33 3.07 1.90
N ASN A 442 -20.95 4.01 2.57
CA ASN A 442 -21.09 4.04 4.02
C ASN A 442 -22.57 3.96 4.41
N VAL A 443 -22.82 3.19 5.44
CA VAL A 443 -24.14 3.19 6.12
C VAL A 443 -23.90 3.65 7.55
N LEU A 444 -24.59 4.66 7.94
CA LEU A 444 -24.35 5.39 9.18
C LEU A 444 -25.45 5.11 10.22
N GLY A 445 -26.09 3.95 10.18
CA GLY A 445 -27.06 3.63 11.22
C GLY A 445 -28.18 2.66 10.85
N ASP A 446 -28.95 2.21 11.79
CA ASP A 446 -30.12 1.34 11.67
C ASP A 446 -31.42 2.09 11.92
N SER A 447 -32.53 1.51 11.63
CA SER A 447 -33.89 2.03 11.45
C SER A 447 -34.62 2.54 12.70
N VAL A 448 -34.14 3.59 13.34
CA VAL A 448 -35.02 4.39 14.29
C VAL A 448 -35.73 5.54 13.53
N ASN A 449 -35.67 5.53 12.22
CA ASN A 449 -36.31 6.54 11.37
C ASN A 449 -37.83 6.64 11.54
N SER A 450 -38.45 5.61 12.09
CA SER A 450 -39.89 5.60 12.38
C SER A 450 -40.26 6.14 13.76
N GLU A 451 -39.27 6.42 14.61
CA GLU A 451 -39.56 6.98 15.93
C GLU A 451 -39.85 8.47 15.81
N VAL A 452 -40.95 8.87 16.39
CA VAL A 452 -41.34 10.29 16.49
C VAL A 452 -40.43 10.94 17.53
N ILE A 453 -39.91 12.14 17.21
CA ILE A 453 -39.11 12.90 18.15
C ILE A 453 -40.02 13.33 19.30
N PRO A 454 -39.66 12.99 20.56
CA PRO A 454 -40.50 13.37 21.70
C PRO A 454 -40.66 14.88 21.80
N ASP A 455 -41.86 15.35 22.07
CA ASP A 455 -42.15 16.79 22.25
C ASP A 455 -41.28 17.41 23.33
N ALA A 456 -41.05 16.71 24.44
CA ALA A 456 -40.12 17.12 25.48
C ALA A 456 -38.70 17.43 24.99
N THR A 457 -38.24 16.71 23.97
CA THR A 457 -36.93 17.00 23.37
C THR A 457 -36.96 18.31 22.59
N VAL A 458 -38.04 18.59 21.89
CA VAL A 458 -38.21 19.82 21.11
C VAL A 458 -38.34 21.00 22.08
N ASP A 459 -39.17 20.88 23.10
CA ASP A 459 -39.36 21.91 24.14
C ASP A 459 -38.05 22.26 24.84
N PHE A 460 -37.21 21.25 25.11
CA PHE A 460 -35.90 21.46 25.68
C PHE A 460 -34.95 22.19 24.73
N MET A 461 -34.97 21.86 23.42
CA MET A 461 -34.20 22.61 22.42
C MET A 461 -34.62 24.06 22.32
N GLU A 462 -35.92 24.31 22.34
CA GLU A 462 -36.48 25.69 22.37
C GLU A 462 -36.05 26.46 23.63
N TYR A 463 -36.06 25.79 24.78
CA TYR A 463 -35.54 26.36 26.02
C TYR A 463 -34.08 26.73 25.92
N LEU A 464 -33.22 25.84 25.42
CA LEU A 464 -31.79 26.12 25.24
C LEU A 464 -31.54 27.32 24.31
N ILE A 465 -32.28 27.42 23.22
CA ILE A 465 -32.19 28.55 22.28
C ILE A 465 -32.65 29.87 22.95
N ALA A 466 -33.72 29.81 23.74
CA ALA A 466 -34.21 30.96 24.47
C ALA A 466 -33.21 31.49 25.51
N GLN A 467 -32.30 30.66 26.01
CA GLN A 467 -31.24 31.11 26.92
C GLN A 467 -30.08 31.82 26.19
N GLN A 468 -29.91 31.55 24.88
CA GLN A 468 -28.78 32.09 24.11
C GLN A 468 -29.09 33.43 23.43
N PHE A 469 -30.36 33.74 23.20
CA PHE A 469 -30.76 34.90 22.44
C PHE A 469 -31.76 35.76 23.23
N PRO A 470 -31.79 37.09 23.04
CA PRO A 470 -32.78 37.96 23.69
C PRO A 470 -34.21 37.56 23.32
N ALA A 471 -35.09 37.61 24.29
CA ALA A 471 -36.52 37.31 24.09
C ALA A 471 -37.14 38.15 22.95
N GLY A 472 -37.76 37.49 21.98
CA GLY A 472 -38.34 38.10 20.80
C GLY A 472 -37.35 38.49 19.69
N SER A 473 -36.10 38.09 19.81
CA SER A 473 -35.12 38.28 18.74
C SER A 473 -35.52 37.51 17.45
N PRO A 474 -35.10 37.98 16.25
CA PRO A 474 -35.34 37.29 14.99
C PRO A 474 -34.83 35.86 15.00
N GLU A 475 -33.73 35.59 15.70
CA GLU A 475 -33.09 34.27 15.83
C GLU A 475 -34.01 33.30 16.59
N ILE A 476 -34.60 33.73 17.76
CA ILE A 476 -35.56 32.88 18.50
C ILE A 476 -36.79 32.58 17.66
N LEU A 477 -37.34 33.57 16.98
CA LEU A 477 -38.50 33.37 16.11
C LEU A 477 -38.20 32.39 14.97
N LEU A 478 -37.01 32.48 14.39
CA LEU A 478 -36.56 31.57 13.32
C LEU A 478 -36.39 30.13 13.84
N TYR A 479 -35.67 29.97 14.95
CA TYR A 479 -35.44 28.65 15.53
C TYR A 479 -36.72 27.98 16.00
N ASN A 480 -37.59 28.69 16.68
CA ASN A 480 -38.87 28.13 17.09
C ASN A 480 -39.73 27.75 15.89
N ALA A 481 -39.77 28.57 14.84
CA ALA A 481 -40.48 28.21 13.61
C ALA A 481 -39.90 26.95 12.94
N VAL A 482 -38.58 26.80 12.97
CA VAL A 482 -37.89 25.57 12.46
C VAL A 482 -38.28 24.35 13.31
N PHE A 483 -38.21 24.44 14.64
CA PHE A 483 -38.54 23.35 15.54
C PHE A 483 -40.01 22.93 15.41
N GLU A 484 -40.93 23.88 15.41
CA GLU A 484 -42.34 23.59 15.26
C GLU A 484 -42.73 23.04 13.89
N THR A 485 -42.08 23.52 12.81
CA THR A 485 -42.48 23.14 11.44
C THR A 485 -41.77 21.90 10.97
N LEU A 486 -40.49 21.75 11.29
CA LEU A 486 -39.63 20.71 10.71
C LEU A 486 -39.26 19.59 11.68
N ILE A 487 -39.49 19.74 12.99
CA ILE A 487 -39.03 18.76 13.99
C ILE A 487 -40.21 18.23 14.82
N ARG A 488 -41.07 19.08 15.37
CA ARG A 488 -42.18 18.68 16.25
C ARG A 488 -43.18 17.75 15.54
N GLY A 489 -43.45 16.61 16.15
CA GLY A 489 -44.35 15.61 15.61
C GLY A 489 -43.83 14.90 14.35
N LYS A 490 -42.54 15.11 14.00
CA LYS A 490 -41.91 14.44 12.88
C LYS A 490 -41.15 13.21 13.36
N THR A 491 -41.00 12.24 12.46
CA THR A 491 -40.08 11.15 12.71
C THR A 491 -38.65 11.60 12.48
N ILE A 492 -37.69 10.91 13.08
CA ILE A 492 -36.26 11.16 12.84
C ILE A 492 -35.94 11.05 11.34
N GLY A 493 -36.58 10.09 10.64
CA GLY A 493 -36.45 9.96 9.19
C GLY A 493 -36.96 11.15 8.38
N ASP A 494 -38.04 11.79 8.85
CA ASP A 494 -38.57 12.99 8.18
C ASP A 494 -37.64 14.20 8.37
N VAL A 495 -37.10 14.39 9.57
CA VAL A 495 -36.11 15.46 9.83
C VAL A 495 -34.85 15.23 9.00
N LEU A 496 -34.37 14.00 8.86
CA LEU A 496 -33.23 13.67 8.00
C LEU A 496 -33.49 14.00 6.53
N LYS A 497 -34.72 13.83 6.03
CA LYS A 497 -35.07 14.24 4.65
C LYS A 497 -34.88 15.74 4.45
N TYR A 498 -35.26 16.56 5.40
CA TYR A 498 -35.10 18.01 5.31
C TYR A 498 -33.65 18.44 5.42
N THR A 499 -32.86 17.77 6.24
CA THR A 499 -31.41 18.06 6.34
C THR A 499 -30.60 17.65 5.10
N ILE A 500 -31.10 16.67 4.35
CA ILE A 500 -30.46 16.16 3.13
C ILE A 500 -30.84 17.02 1.91
N THR A 501 -32.02 17.60 1.90
CA THR A 501 -32.51 18.43 0.77
C THR A 501 -31.88 19.81 0.82
N PRO A 502 -31.25 20.32 -0.24
CA PRO A 502 -30.63 21.63 -0.25
C PRO A 502 -31.68 22.72 -0.12
N LEU A 503 -31.61 23.52 0.95
CA LEU A 503 -32.50 24.66 1.17
C LEU A 503 -32.09 25.85 0.26
N SER A 504 -30.80 26.05 0.06
CA SER A 504 -30.24 27.00 -0.91
C SER A 504 -28.74 26.73 -1.12
N ASP A 505 -28.19 27.31 -2.17
CA ASP A 505 -26.75 27.18 -2.51
C ASP A 505 -25.91 28.32 -1.90
N ASP A 506 -26.48 29.16 -1.04
CA ASP A 506 -25.71 30.20 -0.38
C ASP A 506 -24.73 29.57 0.63
N PRO A 507 -23.55 30.20 0.86
CA PRO A 507 -22.51 29.62 1.73
C PRO A 507 -22.96 29.43 3.19
N GLN A 508 -23.88 30.20 3.72
CA GLN A 508 -24.36 30.04 5.10
C GLN A 508 -25.33 28.85 5.21
N SER A 509 -26.25 28.72 4.27
CA SER A 509 -27.18 27.60 4.19
C SER A 509 -26.43 26.28 3.96
N VAL A 510 -25.35 26.31 3.16
CA VAL A 510 -24.45 25.19 2.99
C VAL A 510 -23.75 24.83 4.30
N LYS A 511 -23.22 25.83 5.04
CA LYS A 511 -22.56 25.58 6.35
C LYS A 511 -23.56 25.00 7.37
N LEU A 512 -24.74 25.56 7.47
CA LEU A 512 -25.77 25.08 8.40
C LEU A 512 -26.22 23.66 8.08
N ARG A 513 -26.48 23.37 6.82
CA ARG A 513 -26.82 22.03 6.32
C ARG A 513 -25.73 21.03 6.68
N ASN A 514 -24.49 21.42 6.56
CA ASN A 514 -23.33 20.60 6.83
C ASN A 514 -23.23 20.24 8.31
N VAL A 515 -23.45 21.20 9.20
CA VAL A 515 -23.49 20.95 10.65
C VAL A 515 -24.70 20.08 11.01
N MET A 516 -25.85 20.33 10.44
CA MET A 516 -27.05 19.52 10.68
C MET A 516 -26.92 18.09 10.15
N ASN A 517 -26.20 17.87 9.06
CA ASN A 517 -25.94 16.55 8.53
C ASN A 517 -24.95 15.73 9.37
N MET A 518 -24.12 16.35 10.18
CA MET A 518 -23.20 15.64 11.08
C MET A 518 -23.90 14.99 12.26
N ILE A 519 -24.86 15.66 12.84
CA ILE A 519 -25.57 15.21 14.04
C ILE A 519 -26.49 14.02 13.73
N PRO A 520 -27.30 14.04 12.66
CA PRO A 520 -28.15 12.93 12.30
C PRO A 520 -27.42 11.73 11.69
N SER A 521 -26.30 11.95 11.03
CA SER A 521 -25.56 10.88 10.34
C SER A 521 -25.03 9.80 11.29
N SER A 522 -24.85 10.14 12.56
CA SER A 522 -24.47 9.17 13.59
C SER A 522 -25.65 8.33 14.08
N TYR A 523 -26.90 8.69 13.73
CA TYR A 523 -28.07 8.10 14.38
C TYR A 523 -28.79 7.03 13.61
N GLN A 524 -28.86 7.03 12.25
CA GLN A 524 -29.70 6.00 11.63
C GLN A 524 -29.92 5.98 10.16
N GLY A 525 -29.67 4.82 9.57
CA GLY A 525 -30.13 4.44 8.24
C GLY A 525 -29.80 5.43 7.13
N VAL A 526 -28.92 6.36 7.43
CA VAL A 526 -28.35 7.26 6.44
C VAL A 526 -27.23 6.57 5.74
N PHE A 527 -27.30 6.52 4.44
CA PHE A 527 -26.21 6.04 3.64
C PHE A 527 -25.59 7.17 2.81
N GLN A 528 -24.32 7.00 2.52
CA GLN A 528 -23.55 7.84 1.61
C GLN A 528 -22.87 6.94 0.59
N LYS A 529 -23.08 7.22 -0.68
CA LYS A 529 -22.37 6.54 -1.75
C LYS A 529 -21.67 7.58 -2.63
N LEU A 530 -20.37 7.40 -2.78
CA LEU A 530 -19.51 8.25 -3.55
C LEU A 530 -18.77 7.41 -4.57
N ASP A 531 -19.02 7.64 -5.83
CA ASP A 531 -18.38 6.96 -6.95
C ASP A 531 -17.57 7.97 -7.76
N TRP A 532 -16.41 7.53 -8.26
CA TRP A 532 -15.64 8.28 -9.26
C TRP A 532 -14.80 7.34 -10.11
N GLN A 533 -14.40 7.85 -11.26
CA GLN A 533 -13.56 7.15 -12.22
C GLN A 533 -12.36 8.03 -12.55
N ASN A 534 -11.20 7.41 -12.69
CA ASN A 534 -10.04 8.09 -13.23
C ASN A 534 -9.33 7.26 -14.29
N THR A 535 -8.81 7.96 -15.28
CA THR A 535 -7.99 7.39 -16.32
C THR A 535 -6.63 8.06 -16.32
N THR A 536 -5.57 7.26 -16.34
CA THR A 536 -4.19 7.74 -16.37
C THR A 536 -3.48 7.16 -17.58
N TYR A 537 -2.91 8.02 -18.40
CA TYR A 537 -2.02 7.66 -19.52
C TYR A 537 -0.60 7.97 -19.10
N GLY A 538 0.29 7.01 -19.21
CA GLY A 538 1.70 7.20 -18.90
C GLY A 538 2.60 6.78 -20.04
N PHE A 539 3.69 7.51 -20.19
CA PHE A 539 4.79 7.17 -21.07
C PHE A 539 6.10 7.45 -20.35
N GLN A 540 7.04 6.53 -20.43
CA GLN A 540 8.39 6.72 -19.94
C GLN A 540 9.39 6.12 -20.91
N ALA A 541 10.56 6.73 -20.99
CA ALA A 541 11.68 6.21 -21.75
C ALA A 541 12.99 6.52 -21.03
N GLN A 542 13.94 5.60 -21.09
CA GLN A 542 15.29 5.81 -20.59
C GLN A 542 16.33 5.15 -21.47
N GLY A 543 17.50 5.74 -21.50
CA GLY A 543 18.69 5.17 -22.08
C GLY A 543 19.75 4.96 -21.00
N LEU A 544 20.39 3.80 -20.98
CA LEU A 544 21.52 3.45 -20.13
C LEU A 544 22.74 3.20 -21.00
N THR A 545 23.86 3.77 -20.63
CA THR A 545 25.16 3.50 -21.26
C THR A 545 26.25 3.33 -20.22
N ASN A 546 27.18 2.44 -20.49
CA ASN A 546 28.39 2.29 -19.67
C ASN A 546 29.53 3.10 -20.25
N TYR A 547 30.37 3.65 -19.37
CA TYR A 547 31.53 4.43 -19.73
C TYR A 547 32.76 4.04 -18.90
N ASN A 548 33.94 4.37 -19.44
CA ASN A 548 35.24 4.13 -18.80
C ASN A 548 36.01 5.47 -18.80
N LEU A 549 35.70 6.29 -17.81
CA LEU A 549 36.40 7.58 -17.61
C LEU A 549 36.73 7.72 -16.13
N LEU A 550 37.98 7.82 -15.76
CA LEU A 550 38.50 7.89 -14.39
C LEU A 550 38.01 6.71 -13.50
N GLY A 551 37.69 5.54 -14.12
CA GLY A 551 37.13 4.35 -13.56
C GLY A 551 36.04 3.79 -14.47
N HIS A 552 35.18 2.90 -13.94
CA HIS A 552 34.02 2.38 -14.65
C HIS A 552 32.76 3.07 -14.15
N GLY A 553 31.77 3.25 -15.03
CA GLY A 553 30.51 3.78 -14.60
C GLY A 553 29.36 3.49 -15.56
N SER A 554 28.15 3.73 -15.09
CA SER A 554 26.93 3.74 -15.89
C SER A 554 26.25 5.11 -15.77
N PHE A 555 25.65 5.53 -16.86
CA PHE A 555 24.87 6.76 -16.94
C PHE A 555 23.47 6.43 -17.47
N ILE A 556 22.46 6.92 -16.78
CA ILE A 556 21.05 6.81 -17.16
C ILE A 556 20.52 8.20 -17.40
N LEU A 557 19.80 8.37 -18.50
CA LEU A 557 18.99 9.54 -18.80
C LEU A 557 17.59 9.08 -19.16
N GLY A 558 16.58 9.69 -18.55
CA GLY A 558 15.21 9.30 -18.81
C GLY A 558 14.23 10.45 -18.73
N ALA A 559 13.07 10.23 -19.32
CA ALA A 559 11.93 11.12 -19.31
C ALA A 559 10.64 10.36 -19.04
N GLN A 560 9.68 11.03 -18.41
CA GLN A 560 8.38 10.47 -18.07
C GLN A 560 7.31 11.52 -18.28
N MET A 561 6.18 11.10 -18.85
CA MET A 561 4.96 11.88 -18.97
C MET A 561 3.80 11.09 -18.38
N GLU A 562 2.96 11.77 -17.63
CA GLU A 562 1.72 11.20 -17.08
C GLU A 562 0.59 12.23 -17.27
N HIS A 563 -0.54 11.76 -17.78
CA HIS A 563 -1.76 12.55 -17.93
C HIS A 563 -2.89 11.83 -17.21
N PHE A 564 -3.49 12.51 -16.26
CA PHE A 564 -4.56 12.03 -15.41
C PHE A 564 -5.84 12.80 -15.68
N THR A 565 -6.96 12.10 -15.72
CA THR A 565 -8.30 12.68 -15.83
C THR A 565 -9.23 12.02 -14.84
N LEU A 566 -9.96 12.80 -14.05
CA LEU A 566 -11.00 12.34 -13.14
C LEU A 566 -12.36 12.75 -13.70
N THR A 567 -13.27 11.77 -13.77
CA THR A 567 -14.62 11.90 -14.32
C THR A 567 -15.61 11.01 -13.56
N GLY A 568 -16.90 11.15 -13.86
CA GLY A 568 -17.96 10.28 -13.36
C GLY A 568 -18.13 10.39 -11.84
N VAL A 569 -17.89 11.57 -11.27
CA VAL A 569 -18.14 11.81 -9.85
C VAL A 569 -19.64 11.80 -9.62
N ASN A 570 -20.09 10.86 -8.79
CA ASN A 570 -21.48 10.73 -8.40
C ASN A 570 -21.58 10.57 -6.89
N PHE A 571 -22.35 11.45 -6.28
CA PHE A 571 -22.62 11.41 -4.84
C PHE A 571 -24.10 11.23 -4.61
N SER A 572 -24.46 10.23 -3.83
CA SER A 572 -25.83 9.99 -3.39
C SER A 572 -25.89 9.82 -1.89
N MET A 573 -26.86 10.45 -1.27
CA MET A 573 -27.22 10.30 0.14
C MET A 573 -28.68 9.91 0.25
N GLY A 574 -29.03 9.18 1.27
CA GLY A 574 -30.41 8.85 1.58
C GLY A 574 -30.59 8.50 3.04
N GLY A 575 -31.82 8.62 3.51
CA GLY A 575 -32.24 8.21 4.84
C GLY A 575 -33.30 7.10 4.75
N GLY A 576 -33.39 6.29 5.80
CA GLY A 576 -34.43 5.28 5.92
C GLY A 576 -34.33 4.13 4.91
N PHE A 577 -33.16 3.88 4.34
CA PHE A 577 -32.94 2.88 3.29
C PHE A 577 -33.83 3.05 2.06
N THR A 578 -34.44 4.22 1.91
CA THR A 578 -35.31 4.57 0.77
C THR A 578 -34.48 5.16 -0.38
N THR A 579 -35.14 5.48 -1.48
CA THR A 579 -34.55 5.98 -2.72
C THR A 579 -33.52 7.08 -2.48
N PRO A 580 -32.29 6.93 -3.01
CA PRO A 580 -31.25 7.94 -2.81
C PRO A 580 -31.64 9.26 -3.45
N ALA A 581 -31.48 10.34 -2.71
CA ALA A 581 -31.43 11.67 -3.29
C ALA A 581 -30.05 11.82 -3.98
N THR A 582 -30.02 11.98 -5.28
CA THR A 582 -28.79 12.27 -6.02
C THR A 582 -28.47 13.76 -5.84
N MET A 583 -27.35 14.03 -5.22
CA MET A 583 -26.82 15.41 -5.14
C MET A 583 -25.91 15.67 -6.34
N SER A 584 -25.80 16.95 -6.74
CA SER A 584 -24.89 17.33 -7.83
C SER A 584 -23.45 16.93 -7.47
N SER A 585 -22.74 16.32 -8.42
CA SER A 585 -21.34 15.92 -8.26
C SER A 585 -20.39 17.06 -7.88
N SER A 586 -20.76 18.30 -8.23
CA SER A 586 -20.00 19.51 -7.89
C SER A 586 -19.86 19.77 -6.38
N TYR A 587 -20.70 19.14 -5.55
CA TYR A 587 -20.66 19.31 -4.08
C TYR A 587 -19.64 18.41 -3.37
N VAL A 588 -18.97 17.49 -4.05
CA VAL A 588 -18.05 16.55 -3.40
C VAL A 588 -16.63 16.63 -3.96
N PHE A 589 -16.50 16.48 -5.27
CA PHE A 589 -15.20 16.58 -5.95
C PHE A 589 -15.37 17.30 -7.28
N LYS A 590 -14.44 18.20 -7.58
CA LYS A 590 -14.36 18.79 -8.92
C LYS A 590 -13.75 17.79 -9.89
N GLU A 591 -14.42 17.49 -10.99
CA GLU A 591 -13.83 16.78 -12.11
C GLU A 591 -12.72 17.60 -12.76
N GLY A 592 -11.70 16.94 -13.27
CA GLY A 592 -10.60 17.67 -13.88
C GLY A 592 -9.47 16.79 -14.35
N LYS A 593 -8.38 17.44 -14.74
CA LYS A 593 -7.21 16.77 -15.32
C LYS A 593 -5.92 17.40 -14.84
N GLU A 594 -4.88 16.59 -14.76
CA GLU A 594 -3.52 17.02 -14.42
C GLU A 594 -2.52 16.38 -15.39
N THR A 595 -1.42 17.06 -15.63
CA THR A 595 -0.35 16.55 -16.50
C THR A 595 0.98 16.77 -15.82
N SER A 596 1.78 15.72 -15.73
CA SER A 596 3.14 15.74 -15.22
C SER A 596 4.14 15.44 -16.34
N LEU A 597 5.20 16.20 -16.40
CA LEU A 597 6.34 15.96 -17.27
C LEU A 597 7.60 15.98 -16.42
N SER A 598 8.42 14.95 -16.53
CA SER A 598 9.60 14.79 -15.68
C SER A 598 10.80 14.33 -16.50
N GLY A 599 11.97 14.80 -16.10
CA GLY A 599 13.25 14.32 -16.62
C GLY A 599 14.16 13.91 -15.47
N TYR A 600 14.94 12.86 -15.64
CA TYR A 600 15.87 12.38 -14.63
C TYR A 600 17.17 11.87 -15.23
N MET A 601 18.23 11.99 -14.44
CA MET A 601 19.53 11.44 -14.75
C MET A 601 20.14 10.78 -13.53
N GLN A 602 20.97 9.78 -13.76
CA GLN A 602 21.70 9.08 -12.72
C GLN A 602 23.07 8.64 -13.22
N ILE A 603 24.02 8.70 -12.33
CA ILE A 603 25.39 8.21 -12.51
C ILE A 603 25.67 7.20 -11.40
N LYS A 604 26.19 6.03 -11.76
CA LYS A 604 26.87 5.09 -10.88
C LYS A 604 28.32 4.99 -11.32
N HIS A 605 29.25 5.35 -10.45
CA HIS A 605 30.67 5.41 -10.78
C HIS A 605 31.51 4.61 -9.79
N PHE A 606 32.36 3.75 -10.31
CA PHE A 606 33.34 2.95 -9.57
C PHE A 606 34.70 3.60 -9.66
N PHE A 607 35.09 4.34 -8.63
CA PHE A 607 36.48 4.83 -8.53
C PHE A 607 37.47 3.68 -8.36
N SER A 608 37.02 2.61 -7.73
CA SER A 608 37.69 1.33 -7.59
C SER A 608 36.68 0.23 -7.33
N PRO A 609 37.02 -1.06 -7.36
CA PRO A 609 36.11 -2.14 -6.96
C PRO A 609 35.51 -1.98 -5.55
N ARG A 610 36.15 -1.16 -4.69
CA ARG A 610 35.73 -0.93 -3.30
C ARG A 610 34.95 0.37 -3.09
N TRP A 611 35.08 1.36 -3.95
CA TRP A 611 34.47 2.67 -3.80
C TRP A 611 33.51 2.96 -4.94
N ILE A 612 32.23 3.10 -4.61
CA ILE A 612 31.15 3.33 -5.56
C ILE A 612 30.44 4.62 -5.16
N LEU A 613 30.25 5.51 -6.13
CA LEU A 613 29.46 6.71 -6.04
C LEU A 613 28.17 6.53 -6.83
N ASN A 614 27.04 6.88 -6.24
CA ASN A 614 25.78 7.05 -6.95
C ASN A 614 25.28 8.48 -6.76
N ALA A 615 24.97 9.16 -7.85
CA ALA A 615 24.33 10.47 -7.84
C ALA A 615 23.17 10.50 -8.83
N GLY A 616 22.08 11.10 -8.43
CA GLY A 616 20.87 11.20 -9.26
C GLY A 616 20.17 12.52 -9.06
N LEU A 617 19.49 12.96 -10.10
CA LEU A 617 18.73 14.19 -10.10
C LEU A 617 17.47 14.00 -10.94
N ARG A 618 16.32 14.42 -10.42
CA ARG A 618 15.07 14.44 -11.16
C ARG A 618 14.41 15.81 -11.05
N TYR A 619 13.87 16.26 -12.14
CA TYR A 619 13.02 17.44 -12.21
C TYR A 619 11.62 17.07 -12.62
N ASP A 620 10.63 17.44 -11.80
CA ASP A 620 9.21 17.24 -12.04
C ASP A 620 8.52 18.60 -12.29
N ASN A 621 7.67 18.65 -13.31
CA ASN A 621 6.84 19.80 -13.64
C ASN A 621 5.40 19.30 -13.87
N LYS A 622 4.55 19.53 -12.88
CA LYS A 622 3.15 19.11 -12.91
C LYS A 622 2.23 20.33 -13.05
N ARG A 623 1.37 20.30 -14.03
CA ARG A 623 0.26 21.24 -14.18
C ARG A 623 -0.95 20.68 -13.45
N ARG A 624 -1.33 21.31 -12.34
CA ARG A 624 -2.49 20.97 -11.54
C ARG A 624 -3.79 21.43 -12.22
N PHE A 625 -4.93 20.91 -11.75
CA PHE A 625 -6.25 21.17 -12.32
C PHE A 625 -6.65 22.66 -12.31
N ASN A 626 -6.24 23.43 -11.29
CA ASN A 626 -6.46 24.87 -11.17
C ASN A 626 -5.49 25.71 -12.02
N GLY A 627 -4.66 25.08 -12.85
CA GLY A 627 -3.68 25.75 -13.71
C GLY A 627 -2.34 26.07 -13.03
N SER A 628 -2.25 25.94 -11.71
CA SER A 628 -0.99 26.14 -10.98
C SER A 628 0.06 25.09 -11.39
N ARG A 629 1.33 25.40 -11.20
CA ARG A 629 2.44 24.52 -11.56
C ARG A 629 3.25 24.12 -10.34
N LEU A 630 3.28 22.84 -10.06
CA LEU A 630 4.21 22.25 -9.11
C LEU A 630 5.52 21.92 -9.82
N ARG A 631 6.62 22.53 -9.36
CA ARG A 631 7.98 22.26 -9.86
C ARG A 631 8.81 21.78 -8.71
N ARG A 632 9.48 20.61 -8.86
CA ARG A 632 10.32 20.02 -7.82
C ARG A 632 11.59 19.44 -8.42
N LEU A 633 12.67 19.64 -7.69
CA LEU A 633 13.97 19.06 -7.97
C LEU A 633 14.29 18.06 -6.87
N SER A 634 14.55 16.80 -7.24
CA SER A 634 14.78 15.71 -6.30
C SER A 634 16.20 15.15 -6.47
N PRO A 635 17.19 15.65 -5.67
CA PRO A 635 18.54 15.12 -5.68
C PRO A 635 18.66 13.83 -4.86
N ARG A 636 19.62 12.99 -5.24
CA ARG A 636 20.07 11.80 -4.53
C ARG A 636 21.59 11.71 -4.60
N PHE A 637 22.20 11.29 -3.49
CA PHE A 637 23.63 11.05 -3.40
C PHE A 637 23.92 9.86 -2.49
N SER A 638 24.82 8.96 -2.89
CA SER A 638 25.22 7.82 -2.06
C SER A 638 26.67 7.46 -2.31
N ILE A 639 27.37 7.16 -1.23
CA ILE A 639 28.72 6.59 -1.24
C ILE A 639 28.65 5.19 -0.61
N ILE A 640 29.25 4.24 -1.30
CA ILE A 640 29.36 2.86 -0.84
C ILE A 640 30.85 2.50 -0.77
N HIS A 641 31.26 1.93 0.35
CA HIS A 641 32.61 1.45 0.56
C HIS A 641 32.61 -0.01 0.97
N LYS A 642 33.15 -0.88 0.11
CA LYS A 642 33.37 -2.29 0.40
C LYS A 642 34.69 -2.43 1.17
N LEU A 643 34.62 -2.63 2.50
CA LEU A 643 35.80 -2.80 3.35
C LEU A 643 36.60 -4.05 2.94
N ASP A 644 35.87 -5.12 2.71
CA ASP A 644 36.34 -6.39 2.20
C ASP A 644 35.24 -7.09 1.38
N ASN A 645 35.35 -8.39 1.18
CA ASN A 645 34.36 -9.18 0.43
C ASN A 645 33.07 -9.44 1.23
N HIS A 646 33.04 -9.10 2.51
CA HIS A 646 31.91 -9.39 3.41
C HIS A 646 31.27 -8.14 3.98
N TRP A 647 32.02 -7.08 4.20
CA TRP A 647 31.55 -5.86 4.84
C TRP A 647 31.41 -4.72 3.85
N THR A 648 30.25 -4.11 3.83
CA THR A 648 29.94 -2.92 3.04
C THR A 648 29.41 -1.82 3.94
N LEU A 649 29.99 -0.63 3.81
CA LEU A 649 29.48 0.60 4.43
C LEU A 649 28.73 1.43 3.38
N ARG A 650 27.63 2.04 3.77
CA ARG A 650 26.81 2.89 2.90
C ARG A 650 26.41 4.15 3.63
N GLY A 651 26.59 5.29 2.97
CA GLY A 651 26.03 6.57 3.40
C GLY A 651 25.22 7.16 2.25
N ASN A 652 24.00 7.62 2.51
CA ASN A 652 23.19 8.24 1.48
C ASN A 652 22.38 9.44 2.00
N TYR A 653 22.12 10.36 1.08
CA TYR A 653 21.18 11.45 1.22
C TYR A 653 20.19 11.39 0.06
N ASN A 654 18.90 11.48 0.37
CA ASN A 654 17.84 11.45 -0.60
C ASN A 654 16.78 12.51 -0.25
N TYR A 655 16.26 13.14 -1.30
CA TYR A 655 15.10 14.01 -1.20
C TYR A 655 13.91 13.37 -1.89
N SER A 656 12.75 13.50 -1.30
CA SER A 656 11.49 13.10 -1.92
C SER A 656 10.36 14.06 -1.61
N PHE A 657 9.29 13.96 -2.43
CA PHE A 657 8.08 14.71 -2.22
C PHE A 657 6.84 13.88 -2.57
N VAL A 658 5.72 14.25 -1.98
CA VAL A 658 4.38 13.79 -2.37
C VAL A 658 3.52 15.02 -2.60
N ASP A 659 3.03 15.20 -3.82
CA ASP A 659 1.99 16.19 -4.09
C ASP A 659 0.72 15.78 -3.32
N ALA A 660 0.05 16.73 -2.68
CA ALA A 660 -1.21 16.44 -2.01
C ALA A 660 -2.17 15.73 -2.98
N PRO A 661 -2.82 14.63 -2.56
CA PRO A 661 -3.73 13.88 -3.43
C PRO A 661 -4.74 14.79 -4.13
N TYR A 662 -5.06 14.49 -5.40
CA TYR A 662 -6.02 15.28 -6.16
C TYR A 662 -7.31 15.49 -5.36
N LEU A 663 -7.86 14.41 -4.82
CA LEU A 663 -9.11 14.48 -4.07
C LEU A 663 -9.02 15.36 -2.81
N TYR A 664 -7.88 15.43 -2.15
CA TYR A 664 -7.70 16.28 -0.96
C TYR A 664 -7.69 17.77 -1.31
N ARG A 665 -7.28 18.11 -2.52
CA ARG A 665 -7.23 19.51 -3.01
C ARG A 665 -8.56 19.99 -3.59
N VAL A 666 -9.38 19.07 -4.13
CA VAL A 666 -10.63 19.42 -4.81
C VAL A 666 -11.88 18.98 -4.04
N CYS A 667 -11.72 18.42 -2.85
CA CYS A 667 -12.83 17.97 -2.04
C CYS A 667 -13.67 19.15 -1.57
N VAL A 668 -14.97 19.07 -1.84
CA VAL A 668 -15.99 20.03 -1.39
C VAL A 668 -17.01 19.26 -0.55
N LEU A 669 -16.54 18.45 0.40
CA LEU A 669 -17.44 17.78 1.32
C LEU A 669 -18.20 18.84 2.15
N PRO A 670 -19.44 18.52 2.55
CA PRO A 670 -20.36 19.50 3.13
C PRO A 670 -19.86 20.32 4.32
N ILE A 671 -18.78 19.94 4.97
CA ILE A 671 -18.22 20.68 6.09
C ILE A 671 -16.83 21.21 5.78
N PHE A 672 -16.21 20.73 4.69
CA PHE A 672 -14.79 20.89 4.47
C PHE A 672 -14.52 21.16 3.00
N SER A 673 -13.88 22.25 2.70
CA SER A 673 -13.31 22.49 1.39
C SER A 673 -11.92 21.88 1.27
N GLY A 674 -11.53 21.49 0.06
CA GLY A 674 -10.16 21.11 -0.24
C GLY A 674 -9.28 22.35 -0.36
N GLY A 675 -8.09 22.31 0.15
CA GLY A 675 -7.09 23.36 -0.06
C GLY A 675 -6.47 23.26 -1.45
N GLU A 676 -6.99 23.98 -2.44
CA GLU A 676 -6.48 23.94 -3.83
C GLU A 676 -4.98 24.25 -3.91
N ASP A 677 -4.46 25.08 -3.01
CA ASP A 677 -3.07 25.52 -2.94
C ASP A 677 -2.20 24.72 -1.96
N MET A 678 -2.69 23.56 -1.49
CA MET A 678 -1.89 22.71 -0.60
C MET A 678 -0.48 22.46 -1.13
N GLN A 679 0.50 22.63 -0.23
CA GLN A 679 1.89 22.37 -0.55
C GLN A 679 2.16 20.87 -0.61
N PRO A 680 3.11 20.40 -1.44
CA PRO A 680 3.54 19.02 -1.40
C PRO A 680 4.31 18.75 -0.12
N GLU A 681 4.05 17.58 0.45
CA GLU A 681 4.88 17.06 1.52
C GLU A 681 6.29 16.78 1.01
N THR A 682 7.29 17.06 1.82
CA THR A 682 8.67 16.82 1.47
C THR A 682 9.41 16.07 2.56
N MET A 683 10.38 15.27 2.17
CA MET A 683 11.23 14.51 3.08
C MET A 683 12.68 14.56 2.64
N HIS A 684 13.56 14.97 3.56
CA HIS A 684 15.00 14.80 3.45
C HIS A 684 15.39 13.60 4.33
N GLY A 685 15.98 12.58 3.74
CA GLY A 685 16.45 11.39 4.43
C GLY A 685 17.95 11.25 4.35
N ILE A 686 18.58 11.03 5.50
CA ILE A 686 19.99 10.66 5.63
C ILE A 686 20.04 9.29 6.24
N ASN A 687 20.72 8.34 5.59
CA ASN A 687 20.93 7.01 6.13
C ASN A 687 22.43 6.68 6.15
N LEU A 688 22.85 6.06 7.25
CA LEU A 688 24.18 5.48 7.40
C LEU A 688 24.00 4.02 7.81
N GLY A 689 24.66 3.10 7.14
CA GLY A 689 24.51 1.69 7.46
C GLY A 689 25.70 0.85 7.07
N THR A 690 25.74 -0.32 7.67
CA THR A 690 26.68 -1.38 7.35
C THR A 690 25.93 -2.65 7.02
N GLU A 691 26.45 -3.39 6.09
CA GLU A 691 25.94 -4.69 5.67
C GLU A 691 27.07 -5.73 5.75
N TYR A 692 26.75 -6.88 6.30
CA TYR A 692 27.62 -8.05 6.34
C TYR A 692 26.99 -9.18 5.55
N HIS A 693 27.74 -9.74 4.61
CA HIS A 693 27.31 -10.89 3.81
C HIS A 693 28.41 -11.95 3.80
N LYS A 694 28.08 -13.17 4.19
CA LYS A 694 28.99 -14.32 4.10
C LYS A 694 28.20 -15.60 3.88
N GLY A 695 28.24 -16.10 2.65
CA GLY A 695 27.48 -17.29 2.26
C GLY A 695 25.98 -17.09 2.49
N SER A 696 25.39 -17.91 3.32
CA SER A 696 23.97 -17.89 3.65
C SER A 696 23.56 -16.89 4.72
N LEU A 697 24.51 -16.20 5.33
CA LEU A 697 24.24 -15.18 6.36
C LEU A 697 24.34 -13.78 5.77
N ARG A 698 23.26 -13.03 5.88
CA ARG A 698 23.21 -11.58 5.63
C ARG A 698 22.76 -10.88 6.89
N ALA A 699 23.42 -9.80 7.25
CA ALA A 699 23.02 -8.93 8.35
C ALA A 699 23.24 -7.49 7.99
N GLU A 700 22.36 -6.62 8.44
CA GLU A 700 22.45 -5.18 8.23
C GLU A 700 22.15 -4.43 9.54
N LEU A 701 22.81 -3.30 9.72
CA LEU A 701 22.54 -2.34 10.78
C LEU A 701 22.66 -0.93 10.19
N GLY A 702 21.64 -0.12 10.42
CA GLY A 702 21.59 1.23 9.88
C GLY A 702 20.94 2.22 10.84
N THR A 703 21.23 3.48 10.59
CA THR A 703 20.60 4.62 11.23
C THR A 703 19.94 5.47 10.17
N PHE A 704 18.82 6.07 10.48
CA PHE A 704 18.14 7.02 9.62
C PHE A 704 17.80 8.31 10.37
N TYR A 705 17.84 9.41 9.64
CA TYR A 705 17.36 10.71 10.08
C TYR A 705 16.49 11.31 9.00
N ASN A 706 15.19 11.44 9.29
CA ASN A 706 14.18 11.92 8.37
C ASN A 706 13.67 13.28 8.83
N LEU A 707 13.79 14.28 7.97
CA LEU A 707 13.21 15.60 8.13
C LEU A 707 12.02 15.73 7.18
N LEU A 708 10.83 15.78 7.73
CA LEU A 708 9.58 15.93 6.99
C LEU A 708 9.02 17.34 7.19
N ASN A 709 8.55 17.94 6.10
CA ASN A 709 7.90 19.24 6.11
C ASN A 709 6.57 19.15 5.38
N ASP A 710 5.63 20.03 5.77
CA ASP A 710 4.35 20.23 5.11
C ASP A 710 3.49 18.96 5.02
N LEU A 711 3.61 18.06 6.03
CA LEU A 711 2.82 16.83 6.07
C LEU A 711 1.34 17.15 5.94
N VAL A 712 0.67 16.43 5.04
CA VAL A 712 -0.78 16.52 4.87
C VAL A 712 -1.44 15.66 5.94
N VAL A 713 -2.17 16.31 6.82
CA VAL A 713 -2.89 15.65 7.91
C VAL A 713 -4.39 15.87 7.77
N LEU A 714 -5.15 14.85 8.16
CA LEU A 714 -6.58 15.00 8.37
C LEU A 714 -6.78 15.92 9.58
N ASN A 715 -7.48 17.03 9.38
CA ASN A 715 -7.79 17.93 10.45
C ASN A 715 -8.90 17.32 11.32
N THR A 716 -8.51 16.60 12.35
CA THR A 716 -9.44 16.05 13.35
C THR A 716 -9.91 17.11 14.35
N ALA A 717 -9.32 18.30 14.30
CA ALA A 717 -9.69 19.43 15.11
C ALA A 717 -10.83 20.21 14.45
N ILE A 718 -11.98 19.57 14.31
CA ILE A 718 -13.18 20.20 13.73
C ILE A 718 -13.48 21.54 14.40
N ALA A 719 -13.22 21.68 15.70
CA ALA A 719 -13.51 22.89 16.45
C ALA A 719 -12.51 24.05 16.24
N GLN A 720 -11.24 23.74 15.93
CA GLN A 720 -10.23 24.79 15.66
C GLN A 720 -10.23 25.28 14.22
N SER A 721 -10.82 24.52 13.31
CA SER A 721 -10.80 24.81 11.88
C SER A 721 -12.02 25.55 11.37
N PHE A 722 -12.98 25.86 12.22
CA PHE A 722 -14.11 26.71 11.83
C PHE A 722 -13.70 28.17 11.50
N THR A 723 -12.46 28.52 11.77
CA THR A 723 -11.91 29.85 11.47
C THR A 723 -10.48 29.76 10.95
N SER A 724 -10.31 29.41 9.68
CA SER A 724 -9.14 29.90 8.97
C SER A 724 -9.26 31.41 8.79
N SER A 725 -8.14 32.11 8.61
CA SER A 725 -8.10 33.57 8.41
C SER A 725 -8.98 34.08 7.25
N ASP A 726 -9.37 33.17 6.34
CA ASP A 726 -10.26 33.37 5.19
C ASP A 726 -11.70 32.88 5.42
N GLY A 727 -12.01 32.38 6.64
CA GLY A 727 -13.34 31.84 6.98
C GLY A 727 -13.66 30.46 6.40
N GLU A 728 -12.72 29.79 5.75
CA GLU A 728 -12.88 28.49 5.14
C GLU A 728 -12.43 27.36 6.09
N ALA A 729 -13.18 26.27 6.16
CA ALA A 729 -12.82 25.07 6.93
C ALA A 729 -12.24 24.00 5.98
N TYR A 730 -10.97 23.63 6.22
CA TYR A 730 -10.30 22.62 5.42
C TYR A 730 -10.21 21.30 6.17
N ILE A 731 -10.64 20.19 5.52
CA ILE A 731 -10.53 18.84 6.09
C ILE A 731 -9.08 18.35 6.11
N PHE A 732 -8.28 18.75 5.11
CA PHE A 732 -6.87 18.42 4.99
C PHE A 732 -6.04 19.69 5.00
N ASN A 733 -5.02 19.71 5.83
CA ASN A 733 -4.08 20.82 5.93
C ASN A 733 -2.65 20.33 5.89
N ASN A 734 -1.74 21.19 5.45
CA ASN A 734 -0.32 20.98 5.67
C ASN A 734 -0.01 21.21 7.15
N ALA A 735 0.47 20.20 7.83
CA ALA A 735 1.00 20.32 9.18
C ALA A 735 2.47 20.76 9.12
N GLY A 736 3.04 21.14 10.27
CA GLY A 736 4.39 21.67 10.38
C GLY A 736 5.50 20.70 10.01
N LYS A 737 6.54 20.66 10.83
CA LYS A 737 7.74 19.86 10.60
C LYS A 737 7.85 18.76 11.64
N VAL A 738 8.40 17.63 11.23
CA VAL A 738 8.79 16.56 12.15
C VAL A 738 10.13 15.96 11.76
N HIS A 739 11.00 15.79 12.74
CA HIS A 739 12.30 15.14 12.59
C HIS A 739 12.26 13.81 13.32
N ILE A 740 12.53 12.73 12.62
CA ILE A 740 12.51 11.38 13.16
C ILE A 740 13.90 10.79 13.02
N PHE A 741 14.47 10.36 14.14
CA PHE A 741 15.70 9.58 14.18
C PHE A 741 15.38 8.15 14.54
N GLY A 742 16.09 7.19 13.93
CA GLY A 742 15.95 5.80 14.29
C GLY A 742 17.14 4.95 13.94
N VAL A 743 17.11 3.74 14.47
CA VAL A 743 18.07 2.67 14.24
C VAL A 743 17.29 1.44 13.80
N GLU A 744 17.73 0.80 12.75
CA GLU A 744 17.13 -0.42 12.25
C GLU A 744 18.19 -1.48 11.96
N GLY A 745 17.80 -2.73 12.10
CA GLY A 745 18.67 -3.85 11.77
C GLY A 745 17.86 -5.04 11.30
N ALA A 746 18.50 -5.88 10.50
CA ALA A 746 17.96 -7.15 10.09
C ALA A 746 19.08 -8.18 9.98
N ALA A 747 18.72 -9.44 10.25
CA ALA A 747 19.61 -10.57 9.98
C ALA A 747 18.80 -11.69 9.34
N GLN A 748 19.37 -12.28 8.31
CA GLN A 748 18.78 -13.36 7.54
C GLN A 748 19.79 -14.49 7.42
N LEU A 749 19.35 -15.69 7.76
CA LEU A 749 20.11 -16.92 7.54
C LEU A 749 19.30 -17.87 6.70
N TYR A 750 19.82 -18.22 5.53
CA TYR A 750 19.16 -19.11 4.60
C TYR A 750 20.02 -20.33 4.32
N ARG A 751 19.52 -21.52 4.65
CA ARG A 751 20.17 -22.79 4.36
C ARG A 751 19.15 -23.78 3.81
N ARG A 752 19.59 -24.79 3.13
CA ARG A 752 18.74 -25.81 2.49
C ARG A 752 17.60 -26.36 3.34
N ASN A 753 17.77 -26.43 4.67
CA ASN A 753 16.80 -27.01 5.62
C ASN A 753 16.39 -26.02 6.72
N PHE A 754 16.85 -24.79 6.65
CA PHE A 754 16.63 -23.83 7.69
C PHE A 754 16.61 -22.41 7.13
N PHE A 755 15.61 -21.66 7.52
CA PHE A 755 15.46 -20.25 7.23
C PHE A 755 15.17 -19.49 8.51
N ALA A 756 15.85 -18.40 8.74
CA ALA A 756 15.54 -17.46 9.81
C ALA A 756 15.69 -16.02 9.30
N ASN A 757 14.74 -15.19 9.66
CA ASN A 757 14.84 -13.74 9.46
C ASN A 757 14.39 -13.05 10.74
N VAL A 758 15.17 -12.09 11.19
CA VAL A 758 14.81 -11.19 12.28
C VAL A 758 15.06 -9.76 11.82
N ASN A 759 14.13 -8.87 12.12
CA ASN A 759 14.33 -7.44 11.93
C ASN A 759 13.82 -6.68 13.15
N ALA A 760 14.42 -5.54 13.42
CA ALA A 760 14.04 -4.66 14.50
C ALA A 760 14.26 -3.20 14.12
N THR A 761 13.39 -2.33 14.63
CA THR A 761 13.51 -0.89 14.44
C THR A 761 13.14 -0.16 15.71
N TRP A 762 14.01 0.76 16.10
CA TRP A 762 13.74 1.75 17.14
C TRP A 762 13.74 3.14 16.52
N GLN A 763 12.77 3.96 16.91
CA GLN A 763 12.58 5.28 16.32
C GLN A 763 12.03 6.28 17.35
N ARG A 764 12.35 7.54 17.16
CA ARG A 764 11.94 8.63 18.02
C ARG A 764 11.80 9.93 17.26
N VAL A 765 10.77 10.70 17.57
CA VAL A 765 10.66 12.10 17.16
C VAL A 765 11.62 12.92 18.04
N VAL A 766 12.59 13.56 17.40
CA VAL A 766 13.64 14.36 18.08
C VAL A 766 13.32 15.85 18.05
N LYS A 767 12.54 16.29 17.06
CA LYS A 767 12.06 17.67 16.93
C LYS A 767 10.75 17.70 16.17
N HIS A 768 9.85 18.58 16.57
CA HIS A 768 8.61 18.83 15.82
C HIS A 768 8.20 20.31 15.98
N GLU A 769 7.46 20.79 14.99
CA GLU A 769 6.95 22.15 14.92
C GLU A 769 5.57 22.08 14.24
N ASN A 770 4.54 22.54 14.90
CA ASN A 770 3.14 22.48 14.44
C ASN A 770 2.68 21.07 14.02
N TYR A 771 3.27 20.04 14.59
CA TYR A 771 2.90 18.64 14.37
C TYR A 771 2.64 17.97 15.72
N ILE A 772 1.56 17.17 15.79
CA ILE A 772 1.14 16.57 17.05
C ILE A 772 1.94 15.31 17.33
N VAL A 773 2.66 15.31 18.45
CA VAL A 773 3.52 14.23 18.91
C VAL A 773 3.18 13.93 20.36
N HIS A 774 3.18 12.66 20.73
CA HIS A 774 3.01 12.22 22.12
C HIS A 774 4.17 11.35 22.57
N LYS A 775 4.84 11.72 23.68
CA LYS A 775 6.00 11.00 24.24
C LYS A 775 7.10 10.70 23.23
N SER A 776 7.39 11.66 22.34
CA SER A 776 8.37 11.52 21.26
C SER A 776 8.04 10.44 20.21
N GLN A 777 6.76 10.08 20.07
CA GLN A 777 6.26 9.18 19.03
C GLN A 777 5.25 9.91 18.14
N THR A 778 5.24 9.57 16.87
CA THR A 778 4.11 9.87 16.00
C THR A 778 2.93 8.99 16.38
N PHE A 779 1.71 9.45 16.09
CA PHE A 779 0.53 8.66 16.43
C PHE A 779 0.50 7.34 15.68
N SER A 780 -0.07 6.33 16.34
CA SER A 780 -0.31 4.99 15.81
C SER A 780 0.94 4.18 15.44
N THR A 781 2.14 4.72 15.67
CA THR A 781 3.38 4.01 15.37
C THR A 781 4.16 3.69 16.65
N PRO A 782 4.72 2.47 16.79
CA PRO A 782 5.50 2.10 17.96
C PRO A 782 6.87 2.76 17.96
N ALA A 783 7.42 3.03 19.17
CA ALA A 783 8.81 3.47 19.30
C ALA A 783 9.80 2.36 18.98
N PHE A 784 9.43 1.11 19.29
CA PHE A 784 10.22 -0.07 18.97
C PHE A 784 9.31 -1.21 18.49
N HIS A 785 9.73 -1.89 17.43
CA HIS A 785 9.12 -3.14 16.98
C HIS A 785 10.18 -4.11 16.46
N THR A 786 9.85 -5.39 16.53
CA THR A 786 10.69 -6.46 16.00
C THR A 786 9.82 -7.60 15.47
N ASN A 787 10.29 -8.20 14.38
CA ASN A 787 9.66 -9.36 13.76
C ASN A 787 10.67 -10.47 13.62
N LEU A 788 10.23 -11.69 13.87
CA LEU A 788 11.02 -12.90 13.76
C LEU A 788 10.24 -13.94 12.96
N ILE A 789 10.91 -14.61 12.05
CA ILE A 789 10.44 -15.85 11.44
C ILE A 789 11.56 -16.87 11.49
N VAL A 790 11.22 -18.07 11.89
CA VAL A 790 12.12 -19.24 11.86
C VAL A 790 11.36 -20.39 11.22
N ALA A 791 11.94 -21.00 10.21
CA ALA A 791 11.42 -22.20 9.58
C ALA A 791 12.52 -23.26 9.47
N GLY A 792 12.18 -24.50 9.78
CA GLY A 792 13.09 -25.63 9.70
C GLY A 792 12.43 -26.82 8.99
N ALA A 793 13.21 -27.58 8.23
CA ALA A 793 12.76 -28.79 7.56
C ALA A 793 13.24 -30.04 8.32
N PRO A 794 12.50 -30.48 9.36
CA PRO A 794 12.91 -31.63 10.15
C PRO A 794 12.83 -32.95 9.40
N TYR A 795 12.06 -33.00 8.33
CA TYR A 795 11.88 -34.22 7.54
C TYR A 795 12.02 -33.95 6.04
N ARG A 796 12.81 -34.81 5.40
CA ARG A 796 12.88 -34.94 3.92
C ARG A 796 12.70 -36.41 3.56
N GLY A 797 11.69 -36.69 2.79
CA GLY A 797 11.33 -38.05 2.37
C GLY A 797 12.45 -38.75 1.57
N ARG A 798 13.16 -39.65 2.25
CA ARG A 798 14.08 -40.57 1.61
C ARG A 798 13.39 -41.94 1.57
N GLY A 799 12.94 -42.39 0.44
CA GLY A 799 12.32 -43.71 0.38
C GLY A 799 11.43 -43.92 -0.84
N ASN A 800 10.94 -45.16 -0.99
CA ASN A 800 9.95 -45.52 -2.03
C ASN A 800 8.54 -45.32 -1.47
N GLY A 801 7.66 -44.63 -2.18
CA GLY A 801 6.26 -44.43 -1.81
C GLY A 801 5.71 -43.09 -2.21
N PHE A 802 4.45 -42.83 -1.86
CA PHE A 802 3.71 -41.63 -2.22
C PHE A 802 4.39 -40.33 -1.72
N PHE A 803 5.08 -40.38 -0.57
CA PHE A 803 5.78 -39.24 0.01
C PHE A 803 7.27 -39.14 -0.37
N LYS A 804 7.73 -39.90 -1.37
CA LYS A 804 9.11 -39.81 -1.82
C LYS A 804 9.44 -38.43 -2.35
N GLY A 805 10.50 -37.83 -1.79
CA GLY A 805 10.98 -36.49 -2.16
C GLY A 805 10.23 -35.33 -1.56
N GLY A 806 9.25 -35.55 -0.68
CA GLY A 806 8.55 -34.48 0.04
C GLY A 806 9.40 -33.88 1.17
N THR A 807 9.23 -32.60 1.42
CA THR A 807 9.89 -31.86 2.52
C THR A 807 8.83 -31.30 3.46
N LEU A 808 8.95 -31.62 4.75
CA LEU A 808 8.10 -31.06 5.78
C LEU A 808 8.82 -29.88 6.45
N TRP A 809 8.22 -28.72 6.41
CA TRP A 809 8.69 -27.53 7.10
C TRP A 809 7.82 -27.24 8.32
N VAL A 810 8.45 -26.82 9.40
CA VAL A 810 7.78 -26.26 10.57
C VAL A 810 8.28 -24.84 10.75
N ARG A 811 7.37 -23.91 10.95
CA ARG A 811 7.71 -22.49 11.09
C ARG A 811 7.06 -21.87 12.30
N GLY A 812 7.74 -20.86 12.85
CA GLY A 812 7.24 -19.97 13.87
C GLY A 812 7.45 -18.51 13.46
N THR A 813 6.48 -17.67 13.73
CA THR A 813 6.58 -16.22 13.58
C THR A 813 6.34 -15.54 14.91
N GLY A 814 7.06 -14.47 15.18
CA GLY A 814 6.88 -13.64 16.38
C GLY A 814 6.91 -12.17 15.97
N GLN A 815 5.94 -11.40 16.41
CA GLN A 815 5.88 -9.96 16.20
C GLN A 815 5.67 -9.27 17.53
N PHE A 816 6.56 -8.35 17.87
CA PHE A 816 6.47 -7.55 19.09
C PHE A 816 6.53 -6.07 18.74
N GLN A 817 5.71 -5.27 19.39
CA GLN A 817 5.77 -3.82 19.34
C GLN A 817 5.49 -3.19 20.69
N THR A 818 6.13 -2.05 20.96
CA THR A 818 5.87 -1.23 22.15
C THR A 818 4.52 -0.53 22.05
N ALA A 819 4.12 0.11 23.15
CA ALA A 819 2.87 0.88 23.17
C ALA A 819 2.82 1.91 22.05
N THR A 820 1.63 2.07 21.46
CA THR A 820 1.31 3.15 20.53
C THR A 820 0.31 4.12 21.16
N TYR A 821 0.18 5.29 20.58
CA TYR A 821 -0.75 6.31 21.03
C TYR A 821 -1.59 6.78 19.85
N TYR A 822 -2.86 7.08 20.10
CA TYR A 822 -3.74 7.72 19.17
C TYR A 822 -4.47 8.86 19.84
N ARG A 823 -5.03 9.75 19.06
CA ARG A 823 -5.77 10.92 19.53
C ARG A 823 -7.20 10.80 19.06
N THR A 824 -8.11 10.93 20.00
CA THR A 824 -9.53 11.11 19.70
C THR A 824 -9.94 12.54 20.03
N VAL A 825 -10.90 13.03 19.27
CA VAL A 825 -11.60 14.27 19.59
C VAL A 825 -12.91 13.88 20.27
N ASP A 826 -13.16 14.42 21.44
CA ASP A 826 -14.46 14.30 22.06
C ASP A 826 -15.45 15.18 21.29
N LEU A 827 -16.08 14.57 20.26
CA LEU A 827 -17.04 15.27 19.40
C LEU A 827 -18.22 15.84 20.18
N LEU A 828 -18.68 15.10 21.17
CA LEU A 828 -19.83 15.51 21.97
C LEU A 828 -19.49 16.75 22.81
N ARG A 829 -18.33 16.73 23.48
CA ARG A 829 -17.84 17.87 24.25
C ARG A 829 -17.51 19.06 23.34
N THR A 830 -16.94 18.80 22.17
CA THR A 830 -16.59 19.84 21.20
C THR A 830 -17.85 20.53 20.62
N VAL A 831 -18.84 19.73 20.20
CA VAL A 831 -20.06 20.23 19.54
C VAL A 831 -21.00 20.90 20.54
N ILE A 832 -21.17 20.32 21.74
CA ILE A 832 -22.15 20.77 22.71
C ILE A 832 -21.57 21.85 23.63
N MET A 833 -20.33 21.74 24.05
CA MET A 833 -19.71 22.64 25.02
C MET A 833 -18.78 23.69 24.38
N GLY A 834 -18.54 23.63 23.08
CA GLY A 834 -17.57 24.49 22.40
C GLY A 834 -16.12 24.29 22.87
N ASP A 835 -15.89 23.29 23.73
CA ASP A 835 -14.55 23.00 24.29
C ASP A 835 -13.87 21.88 23.50
N TYR A 836 -12.84 22.27 22.75
CA TYR A 836 -12.02 21.32 22.01
C TYR A 836 -11.16 20.49 22.96
N ALA A 837 -11.67 19.33 23.35
CA ALA A 837 -10.92 18.38 24.17
C ALA A 837 -10.34 17.27 23.28
N SER A 838 -9.02 17.20 23.19
CA SER A 838 -8.37 16.03 22.62
C SER A 838 -7.90 15.10 23.72
N VAL A 839 -8.22 13.83 23.56
CA VAL A 839 -7.83 12.76 24.48
C VAL A 839 -6.76 11.89 23.83
N PHE A 840 -5.64 11.74 24.53
CA PHE A 840 -4.58 10.82 24.11
C PHE A 840 -4.82 9.46 24.75
N ASN A 841 -5.03 8.44 23.92
CA ASN A 841 -5.25 7.09 24.33
C ASN A 841 -4.00 6.25 24.09
N ARG A 842 -3.76 5.28 24.99
CA ARG A 842 -2.63 4.38 24.89
C ARG A 842 -3.10 2.99 24.50
N VAL A 843 -2.49 2.43 23.45
CA VAL A 843 -2.59 1.01 23.11
C VAL A 843 -1.42 0.27 23.76
N ALA A 844 -1.71 -0.79 24.51
CA ALA A 844 -0.70 -1.55 25.22
C ALA A 844 0.34 -2.20 24.26
N PRO A 845 1.55 -2.53 24.75
CA PRO A 845 2.51 -3.33 24.01
C PRO A 845 1.90 -4.66 23.57
N GLN A 846 2.34 -5.19 22.46
CA GLN A 846 1.74 -6.35 21.84
C GLN A 846 2.78 -7.38 21.47
N PHE A 847 2.44 -8.64 21.68
CA PHE A 847 3.19 -9.77 21.16
C PHE A 847 2.22 -10.75 20.48
N VAL A 848 2.46 -11.02 19.22
CA VAL A 848 1.66 -11.94 18.42
C VAL A 848 2.56 -13.04 17.87
N MET A 849 2.17 -14.28 18.15
CA MET A 849 2.89 -15.47 17.70
C MET A 849 2.06 -16.24 16.69
N GLY A 850 2.69 -16.71 15.63
CA GLY A 850 2.11 -17.63 14.66
C GLY A 850 2.92 -18.92 14.57
N LEU A 851 2.24 -20.01 14.22
CA LEU A 851 2.83 -21.31 13.93
C LEU A 851 2.34 -21.79 12.57
N GLY A 852 3.16 -22.57 11.89
CA GLY A 852 2.73 -23.16 10.62
C GLY A 852 3.51 -24.42 10.29
N VAL A 853 2.89 -25.20 9.42
CA VAL A 853 3.45 -26.42 8.86
C VAL A 853 3.23 -26.38 7.36
N ASP A 854 4.30 -26.59 6.60
CA ASP A 854 4.25 -26.68 5.16
C ASP A 854 4.80 -28.03 4.72
N TYR A 855 4.09 -28.72 3.83
CA TYR A 855 4.56 -29.92 3.20
C TYR A 855 4.70 -29.67 1.71
N GLU A 856 5.93 -29.73 1.23
CA GLU A 856 6.27 -29.49 -0.18
C GLU A 856 6.62 -30.80 -0.86
N TRP A 857 5.93 -31.09 -1.93
CA TRP A 857 6.19 -32.23 -2.78
C TRP A 857 6.19 -31.80 -4.26
N LYS A 858 6.73 -32.62 -5.12
CA LYS A 858 6.88 -32.33 -6.56
C LYS A 858 5.62 -31.76 -7.20
N TYR A 859 4.46 -32.36 -6.88
CA TYR A 859 3.17 -32.03 -7.50
C TYR A 859 2.20 -31.32 -6.57
N LEU A 860 2.55 -31.19 -5.29
CA LEU A 860 1.60 -30.72 -4.30
C LEU A 860 2.31 -30.01 -3.16
N ASP A 861 1.82 -28.81 -2.81
CA ASP A 861 2.19 -28.12 -1.57
C ASP A 861 0.97 -27.96 -0.69
N LEU A 862 1.12 -28.30 0.58
CA LEU A 862 0.13 -28.06 1.62
C LEU A 862 0.72 -27.10 2.66
N SER A 863 0.06 -26.00 2.94
CA SER A 863 0.46 -25.04 3.96
C SER A 863 -0.68 -24.85 4.95
N VAL A 864 -0.37 -24.98 6.23
CA VAL A 864 -1.31 -24.76 7.34
C VAL A 864 -0.72 -23.72 8.27
N SER A 865 -1.44 -22.67 8.58
CA SER A 865 -1.00 -21.57 9.44
C SER A 865 -2.00 -21.33 10.56
N LEU A 866 -1.51 -21.17 11.75
CA LEU A 866 -2.24 -20.70 12.93
C LEU A 866 -1.65 -19.35 13.36
N LYS A 867 -2.38 -18.28 13.19
CA LYS A 867 -1.98 -16.93 13.59
C LYS A 867 -2.55 -16.60 14.96
N ASN A 868 -1.84 -15.75 15.70
CA ASN A 868 -2.21 -15.35 17.07
C ASN A 868 -2.54 -16.55 17.96
N VAL A 869 -1.54 -17.43 18.12
CA VAL A 869 -1.68 -18.73 18.82
C VAL A 869 -2.26 -18.57 20.24
N PHE A 870 -1.86 -17.51 20.94
CA PHE A 870 -2.32 -17.22 22.30
C PHE A 870 -3.71 -16.59 22.36
N ASN A 871 -4.33 -16.32 21.19
CA ASN A 871 -5.64 -15.65 21.08
C ASN A 871 -5.69 -14.31 21.83
N ASN A 872 -4.62 -13.54 21.78
CA ASN A 872 -4.55 -12.24 22.42
C ASN A 872 -5.56 -11.29 21.78
N LYS A 873 -6.36 -10.64 22.61
CA LYS A 873 -7.18 -9.50 22.18
C LYS A 873 -6.29 -8.26 22.15
N TYR A 874 -6.08 -7.69 21.00
CA TYR A 874 -5.23 -6.52 20.87
C TYR A 874 -5.78 -5.55 19.81
N SER A 875 -5.38 -4.30 19.94
CA SER A 875 -5.71 -3.24 18.99
C SER A 875 -4.44 -2.59 18.47
N ILE A 876 -4.53 -1.87 17.38
CA ILE A 876 -3.48 -0.96 16.90
C ILE A 876 -4.03 0.45 16.94
N GLY A 877 -3.13 1.44 17.00
CA GLY A 877 -3.54 2.84 16.91
C GLY A 877 -4.20 3.12 15.55
N SER A 878 -5.17 4.01 15.55
CA SER A 878 -5.83 4.50 14.34
C SER A 878 -5.95 6.02 14.40
N MET A 879 -5.97 6.70 13.23
CA MET A 879 -6.23 8.13 13.16
C MET A 879 -7.70 8.49 13.34
N LEU A 880 -8.60 7.52 13.19
CA LEU A 880 -10.02 7.78 13.01
C LEU A 880 -10.92 7.11 14.05
N ALA A 881 -10.40 6.23 14.89
CA ALA A 881 -11.18 5.51 15.89
C ALA A 881 -10.32 5.08 17.08
N ASP A 882 -10.97 4.70 18.16
CA ASP A 882 -10.39 4.19 19.42
C ASP A 882 -9.66 2.88 19.23
N GLY A 883 -8.47 2.91 18.68
CA GLY A 883 -7.66 1.73 18.44
C GLY A 883 -8.38 0.67 17.60
N THR A 884 -7.86 0.33 16.47
CA THR A 884 -8.47 -0.69 15.61
C THR A 884 -8.23 -2.08 16.18
N PRO A 885 -9.27 -2.82 16.60
CA PRO A 885 -9.11 -4.19 17.07
C PRO A 885 -8.55 -5.09 15.97
N ARG A 886 -7.71 -6.02 16.35
CA ARG A 886 -7.10 -6.98 15.44
C ARG A 886 -7.68 -8.38 15.67
N PRO A 887 -7.58 -9.24 14.64
CA PRO A 887 -8.10 -10.60 14.73
C PRO A 887 -7.53 -11.36 15.93
N GLY A 888 -8.37 -12.11 16.61
CA GLY A 888 -7.98 -13.16 17.51
C GLY A 888 -7.29 -14.31 16.78
N ARG A 889 -7.27 -15.50 17.39
CA ARG A 889 -6.72 -16.69 16.75
C ARG A 889 -7.40 -16.97 15.40
N SER A 890 -6.58 -17.17 14.37
CA SER A 890 -7.08 -17.48 13.04
C SER A 890 -6.29 -18.61 12.40
N PHE A 891 -6.99 -19.43 11.63
CA PHE A 891 -6.46 -20.58 10.92
C PHE A 891 -6.61 -20.38 9.42
N VAL A 892 -5.58 -20.76 8.66
CA VAL A 892 -5.60 -20.75 7.20
C VAL A 892 -4.93 -22.01 6.69
N ALA A 893 -5.57 -22.70 5.77
CA ALA A 893 -4.98 -23.80 5.02
C ALA A 893 -4.96 -23.47 3.53
N LYS A 894 -3.86 -23.78 2.86
CA LYS A 894 -3.66 -23.60 1.43
C LYS A 894 -3.14 -24.89 0.82
N LEU A 895 -3.79 -25.34 -0.24
CA LEU A 895 -3.36 -26.48 -1.06
C LEU A 895 -2.99 -25.98 -2.45
N THR A 896 -1.81 -26.33 -2.93
CA THR A 896 -1.33 -25.97 -4.27
C THR A 896 -0.99 -27.24 -5.04
N VAL A 897 -1.55 -27.39 -6.24
CA VAL A 897 -1.21 -28.46 -7.19
C VAL A 897 -0.34 -27.87 -8.30
N LYS A 898 0.72 -28.59 -8.65
CA LYS A 898 1.72 -28.19 -9.66
C LYS A 898 1.71 -29.17 -10.83
N PHE A 899 1.69 -28.65 -12.04
CA PHE A 899 1.67 -29.39 -13.29
C PHE A 899 2.90 -29.09 -14.14
#